data_3ac99a486eda347af41261e5f47037c9
#
_entry.id   3ac99a486eda347af41261e5f47037c9
#
_cell.length_a   1.000
_cell.length_b   1.000
_cell.length_c   1.000
_cell.angle_alpha   90.00
_cell.angle_beta   90.00
_cell.angle_gamma   90.00
#
_symmetry.space_group_name_H-M   'P 1'
#
loop_
_entity.id
_entity.type
_entity.pdbx_description
1 polymer ?
#
loop_
_entity_poly.entity_id
_entity_poly.type
_entity_poly.pdbx_seq_one_letter_code
_entity_poly.pdbx_strand_id
1 'polypeptide(L)'
;MRLLKGISLLGILWLGFLLSSCAENGDRQTDNEHQIDFSLYPETRKGEVVDRYFDTPVADPYRWLEDDMSPETGAWVTAQNAVTFGYLNKIPYRENIKKRIETLWNYEKVGAPFKEGAYSYFYKNSGLQNQYVVYRFRGNGEPEVFLDPNTFNGEGTTSLSTLSFSQDGSLAAYSISEAGSDWRKIIIINVETKQPLEDPIIDVKFSGIAWNGQDGFFYSSYDKPEGSRLSAKTDQHKLYYHRLGTAQQEDLVIFGGTPDQKRRYVGGDVTEDGRYLVISGAVSTSGNDLYLKDLKMPNAPLVTILDDTNSETYVIDNVGTELYIVTDRDAPNQRMVRVDAANPRPEKWEDVIAETKYVLSASTGGGYFFAEYMVDAVSKVYQYDYQGNQLREITLPGMGSASTIGGKREETKLYYSFTNYSTPPTIFELDLQGNTSAVFKASGAKFSSDDYISSQHFYTSKGGVQIPMMITHKKGLVLDGKNPTILYGYGGFNISLTPSFSIANAFWLEQGGVYAVPNLRGGGEYGKQWHDAGTQLNKQNVFDDFIAAAEYLVDTNYTSRDYLAINGRSNGGLLVGAVMTQRPDLIGVALPGVGVMDMLRYHTFTAGAGWAYDYGTAEQNPEMFEYLKGYSPVHNVKQGVQYPATMITTGDHDDRVVPAHSFKFASELQAKQSGENPILIRIETNAGHGAGTPVSKIIEQHADKFSFTFFNMGFNELPVTVEE
;
A
#
# COMPACT_ATOMS: atom_id res chain seq x y z
N MET A 1 27.38 31.35 -77.28
CA MET A 1 28.59 31.37 -78.08
C MET A 1 29.41 30.15 -77.80
N ARG A 2 29.36 29.20 -78.66
CA ARG A 2 30.50 28.44 -79.26
C ARG A 2 31.37 27.71 -78.27
N LEU A 3 31.71 26.47 -78.34
CA LEU A 3 31.72 25.37 -79.35
C LEU A 3 32.65 24.32 -78.75
N LEU A 4 32.22 23.07 -78.64
CA LEU A 4 32.55 21.97 -79.53
C LEU A 4 33.91 21.26 -79.36
N LYS A 5 33.76 19.95 -79.28
CA LYS A 5 34.55 18.84 -79.82
C LYS A 5 35.72 18.33 -78.98
N GLY A 6 36.03 17.10 -78.92
CA GLY A 6 35.60 15.89 -79.66
C GLY A 6 36.50 14.73 -79.28
N ILE A 7 35.95 13.55 -79.32
CA ILE A 7 36.41 12.31 -79.96
C ILE A 7 37.87 11.87 -79.77
N SER A 8 38.15 10.68 -79.11
CA SER A 8 38.48 9.48 -79.89
C SER A 8 38.81 8.27 -79.05
N LEU A 9 38.27 7.16 -79.46
CA LEU A 9 38.55 5.76 -79.12
C LEU A 9 40.05 5.44 -78.97
N LEU A 10 40.39 4.52 -78.06
CA LEU A 10 41.05 3.24 -78.40
C LEU A 10 40.93 2.28 -77.19
N GLY A 11 40.43 1.10 -77.48
CA GLY A 11 40.32 0.01 -76.56
C GLY A 11 41.66 -0.74 -76.40
N ILE A 12 41.82 -1.31 -75.25
CA ILE A 12 42.66 -2.48 -75.02
C ILE A 12 41.98 -3.37 -74.04
N LEU A 13 41.68 -4.61 -74.43
CA LEU A 13 41.36 -5.75 -73.57
C LEU A 13 42.48 -6.01 -72.56
N TRP A 14 42.11 -6.24 -71.31
CA TRP A 14 42.82 -7.19 -70.47
C TRP A 14 41.90 -7.94 -69.58
N LEU A 15 42.08 -9.25 -69.56
CA LEU A 15 41.40 -10.30 -68.82
C LEU A 15 41.52 -10.15 -67.33
N GLY A 16 40.40 -10.40 -66.62
CA GLY A 16 40.29 -11.34 -65.48
C GLY A 16 40.93 -10.96 -64.17
N PHE A 17 40.08 -10.71 -63.24
CA PHE A 17 40.09 -11.42 -61.96
C PHE A 17 38.77 -11.13 -61.24
N LEU A 18 37.86 -12.11 -61.23
CA LEU A 18 36.74 -12.18 -60.36
C LEU A 18 37.28 -12.37 -58.94
N LEU A 19 37.37 -11.28 -58.16
CA LEU A 19 37.38 -11.35 -56.71
C LEU A 19 35.93 -11.19 -56.25
N SER A 20 35.30 -12.33 -55.99
CA SER A 20 34.08 -12.47 -55.22
C SER A 20 34.37 -11.95 -53.82
N SER A 21 34.02 -10.70 -53.52
CA SER A 21 33.89 -10.27 -52.15
C SER A 21 32.63 -10.92 -51.63
N CYS A 22 32.79 -12.05 -50.92
CA CYS A 22 31.80 -12.47 -49.94
C CYS A 22 31.69 -11.34 -48.93
N ALA A 23 30.62 -10.54 -49.05
CA ALA A 23 30.11 -9.85 -47.91
C ALA A 23 29.69 -10.96 -46.93
N GLU A 24 30.48 -11.20 -45.92
CA GLU A 24 30.03 -11.84 -44.71
C GLU A 24 28.89 -10.96 -44.19
N ASN A 25 27.65 -11.38 -44.50
CA ASN A 25 26.54 -11.10 -43.61
C ASN A 25 26.91 -11.74 -42.28
N GLY A 26 27.55 -10.97 -41.44
CA GLY A 26 27.58 -11.27 -40.03
C GLY A 26 26.13 -11.27 -39.59
N ASP A 27 25.50 -12.45 -39.61
CA ASP A 27 24.38 -12.72 -38.72
C ASP A 27 24.86 -12.28 -37.36
N ARG A 28 24.35 -11.13 -36.89
CA ARG A 28 24.29 -10.87 -35.47
C ARG A 28 23.39 -11.98 -34.92
N GLN A 29 23.98 -13.06 -34.47
CA GLN A 29 23.43 -13.85 -33.39
C GLN A 29 23.34 -12.86 -32.22
N THR A 30 22.21 -12.18 -32.13
CA THR A 30 21.77 -11.63 -30.86
C THR A 30 21.55 -12.86 -30.00
N ASP A 31 22.54 -13.14 -29.15
CA ASP A 31 22.37 -14.12 -28.07
C ASP A 31 21.10 -13.69 -27.33
N ASN A 32 20.03 -14.52 -27.42
CA ASN A 32 18.72 -14.27 -26.85
C ASN A 32 18.75 -14.52 -25.32
N GLU A 33 19.68 -13.90 -24.61
CA GLU A 33 19.80 -14.05 -23.14
C GLU A 33 18.56 -13.58 -22.39
N HIS A 34 17.77 -12.66 -23.00
CA HIS A 34 16.54 -12.12 -22.41
C HIS A 34 15.30 -12.99 -22.64
N GLN A 35 15.38 -13.96 -23.55
CA GLN A 35 14.23 -14.81 -23.87
C GLN A 35 14.07 -15.93 -22.87
N ILE A 36 12.80 -16.22 -22.51
CA ILE A 36 12.43 -17.39 -21.74
C ILE A 36 12.11 -18.55 -22.67
N ASP A 37 12.55 -19.74 -22.32
CA ASP A 37 12.04 -20.96 -22.94
C ASP A 37 10.65 -21.26 -22.38
N PHE A 38 9.62 -21.02 -23.20
CA PHE A 38 8.22 -21.24 -22.82
C PHE A 38 7.90 -22.71 -22.48
N SER A 39 8.73 -23.66 -22.90
CA SER A 39 8.58 -25.05 -22.54
C SER A 39 8.85 -25.32 -21.04
N LEU A 40 9.47 -24.36 -20.36
CA LEU A 40 9.74 -24.43 -18.92
C LEU A 40 8.49 -24.07 -18.07
N TYR A 41 7.45 -23.42 -18.66
CA TYR A 41 6.24 -23.16 -17.91
C TYR A 41 5.56 -24.45 -17.54
N PRO A 42 5.12 -24.62 -16.26
CA PRO A 42 4.35 -25.79 -15.90
C PRO A 42 3.01 -25.76 -16.64
N GLU A 43 2.60 -26.92 -17.15
CA GLU A 43 1.29 -27.06 -17.74
C GLU A 43 0.22 -26.82 -16.66
N THR A 44 -0.54 -25.73 -16.82
CA THR A 44 -1.65 -25.41 -15.92
C THR A 44 -2.94 -26.02 -16.45
N ARG A 45 -3.46 -27.03 -15.73
CA ARG A 45 -4.68 -27.75 -16.09
C ARG A 45 -5.88 -26.80 -16.22
N LYS A 46 -6.64 -26.95 -17.31
CA LYS A 46 -7.92 -26.26 -17.51
C LYS A 46 -9.08 -27.12 -17.05
N GLY A 47 -9.91 -26.58 -16.16
CA GLY A 47 -11.18 -27.17 -15.73
C GLY A 47 -12.34 -26.71 -16.60
N GLU A 48 -13.52 -27.29 -16.34
CA GLU A 48 -14.77 -27.02 -17.09
C GLU A 48 -15.77 -26.16 -16.29
N VAL A 49 -15.30 -25.47 -15.24
CA VAL A 49 -16.18 -24.65 -14.39
C VAL A 49 -16.68 -23.45 -15.16
N VAL A 50 -17.99 -23.24 -15.12
CA VAL A 50 -18.67 -22.09 -15.73
C VAL A 50 -19.60 -21.48 -14.70
N ASP A 51 -19.34 -20.23 -14.34
CA ASP A 51 -20.26 -19.41 -13.55
C ASP A 51 -21.33 -18.82 -14.46
N ARG A 52 -22.48 -18.52 -13.89
CA ARG A 52 -23.56 -17.84 -14.61
C ARG A 52 -23.92 -16.56 -13.87
N TYR A 53 -23.69 -15.45 -14.54
CA TYR A 53 -24.10 -14.14 -14.05
C TYR A 53 -25.29 -13.70 -14.89
N PHE A 54 -26.47 -13.60 -14.27
CA PHE A 54 -27.72 -13.38 -14.98
C PHE A 54 -27.89 -14.44 -16.09
N ASP A 55 -27.96 -14.07 -17.35
CA ASP A 55 -28.07 -14.99 -18.46
C ASP A 55 -26.71 -15.28 -19.17
N THR A 56 -25.60 -14.71 -18.67
CA THR A 56 -24.29 -14.81 -19.30
C THR A 56 -23.43 -15.89 -18.64
N PRO A 57 -23.03 -16.95 -19.36
CA PRO A 57 -22.05 -17.92 -18.87
C PRO A 57 -20.63 -17.33 -18.94
N VAL A 58 -19.84 -17.52 -17.88
CA VAL A 58 -18.43 -17.12 -17.78
C VAL A 58 -17.60 -18.33 -17.39
N ALA A 59 -16.70 -18.77 -18.26
CA ALA A 59 -15.79 -19.87 -17.98
C ALA A 59 -14.70 -19.43 -16.97
N ASP A 60 -14.41 -20.30 -16.02
CA ASP A 60 -13.30 -20.17 -15.08
C ASP A 60 -12.44 -21.43 -15.10
N PRO A 61 -11.57 -21.59 -16.11
CA PRO A 61 -10.80 -22.81 -16.29
C PRO A 61 -9.78 -23.07 -15.20
N TYR A 62 -9.43 -22.07 -14.42
CA TYR A 62 -8.44 -22.16 -13.35
C TYR A 62 -9.05 -22.04 -11.95
N ARG A 63 -10.37 -22.30 -11.79
CA ARG A 63 -11.08 -22.31 -10.52
C ARG A 63 -10.39 -23.15 -9.44
N TRP A 64 -9.78 -24.24 -9.81
CA TRP A 64 -9.10 -25.12 -8.88
C TRP A 64 -7.92 -24.48 -8.13
N LEU A 65 -7.33 -23.40 -8.69
CA LEU A 65 -6.29 -22.60 -8.02
C LEU A 65 -6.84 -21.74 -6.86
N GLU A 66 -8.16 -21.71 -6.66
CA GLU A 66 -8.76 -21.06 -5.50
C GLU A 66 -8.70 -21.92 -4.23
N ASP A 67 -8.44 -23.21 -4.37
CA ASP A 67 -8.26 -24.13 -3.24
C ASP A 67 -6.82 -24.02 -2.71
N ASP A 68 -6.62 -23.14 -1.73
CA ASP A 68 -5.34 -22.89 -1.06
C ASP A 68 -4.88 -24.04 -0.16
N MET A 69 -5.75 -25.01 0.14
CA MET A 69 -5.44 -26.22 0.91
C MET A 69 -5.07 -27.40 0.02
N SER A 70 -5.26 -27.30 -1.28
CA SER A 70 -5.03 -28.39 -2.23
C SER A 70 -3.52 -28.67 -2.42
N PRO A 71 -3.07 -29.96 -2.31
CA PRO A 71 -1.72 -30.35 -2.70
C PRO A 71 -1.41 -30.04 -4.18
N GLU A 72 -2.41 -30.05 -5.08
CA GLU A 72 -2.26 -29.69 -6.49
C GLU A 72 -1.86 -28.21 -6.64
N THR A 73 -2.53 -27.31 -5.92
CA THR A 73 -2.19 -25.88 -5.89
C THR A 73 -0.79 -25.65 -5.32
N GLY A 74 -0.42 -26.35 -4.23
CA GLY A 74 0.92 -26.27 -3.65
C GLY A 74 2.02 -26.75 -4.61
N ALA A 75 1.78 -27.82 -5.37
CA ALA A 75 2.69 -28.30 -6.40
C ALA A 75 2.86 -27.31 -7.55
N TRP A 76 1.75 -26.68 -7.99
CA TRP A 76 1.77 -25.63 -9.00
C TRP A 76 2.59 -24.40 -8.55
N VAL A 77 2.39 -23.95 -7.30
CA VAL A 77 3.18 -22.85 -6.69
C VAL A 77 4.67 -23.17 -6.74
N THR A 78 5.06 -24.38 -6.34
CA THR A 78 6.47 -24.83 -6.37
C THR A 78 7.03 -24.82 -7.79
N ALA A 79 6.27 -25.32 -8.76
CA ALA A 79 6.69 -25.37 -10.16
C ALA A 79 6.84 -23.97 -10.78
N GLN A 80 5.91 -23.05 -10.51
CA GLN A 80 5.98 -21.65 -10.98
C GLN A 80 7.17 -20.91 -10.38
N ASN A 81 7.44 -21.09 -9.09
CA ASN A 81 8.62 -20.51 -8.44
C ASN A 81 9.94 -21.07 -9.02
N ALA A 82 9.99 -22.36 -9.36
CA ALA A 82 11.18 -22.94 -10.02
C ALA A 82 11.50 -22.24 -11.35
N VAL A 83 10.50 -21.94 -12.17
CA VAL A 83 10.66 -21.17 -13.43
C VAL A 83 11.11 -19.75 -13.13
N THR A 84 10.42 -19.07 -12.23
CA THR A 84 10.71 -17.67 -11.88
C THR A 84 12.13 -17.49 -11.36
N PHE A 85 12.54 -18.27 -10.37
CA PHE A 85 13.90 -18.19 -9.83
C PHE A 85 14.96 -18.73 -10.80
N GLY A 86 14.60 -19.72 -11.63
CA GLY A 86 15.45 -20.17 -12.72
C GLY A 86 15.76 -19.07 -13.74
N TYR A 87 14.82 -18.18 -14.02
CA TYR A 87 15.01 -17.00 -14.86
C TYR A 87 15.84 -15.93 -14.13
N LEU A 88 15.40 -15.53 -12.93
CA LEU A 88 16.04 -14.46 -12.15
C LEU A 88 17.52 -14.74 -11.84
N ASN A 89 17.87 -16.01 -11.57
CA ASN A 89 19.24 -16.42 -11.26
C ASN A 89 20.19 -16.34 -12.47
N LYS A 90 19.68 -16.19 -13.70
CA LYS A 90 20.51 -15.96 -14.89
C LYS A 90 20.90 -14.49 -15.04
N ILE A 91 20.24 -13.56 -14.35
CA ILE A 91 20.53 -12.13 -14.45
C ILE A 91 21.84 -11.82 -13.75
N PRO A 92 22.88 -11.37 -14.46
CA PRO A 92 24.26 -11.37 -13.94
C PRO A 92 24.49 -10.39 -12.79
N TYR A 93 23.67 -9.35 -12.66
CA TYR A 93 23.84 -8.30 -11.64
C TYR A 93 22.82 -8.37 -10.49
N ARG A 94 21.97 -9.41 -10.43
CA ARG A 94 20.94 -9.56 -9.38
C ARG A 94 21.53 -9.51 -7.97
N GLU A 95 22.64 -10.24 -7.74
CA GLU A 95 23.31 -10.26 -6.44
C GLU A 95 23.95 -8.89 -6.09
N ASN A 96 24.44 -8.16 -7.08
CA ASN A 96 24.98 -6.81 -6.87
C ASN A 96 23.88 -5.83 -6.45
N ILE A 97 22.70 -5.92 -7.05
CA ILE A 97 21.52 -5.16 -6.63
C ILE A 97 21.16 -5.48 -5.18
N LYS A 98 21.07 -6.78 -4.84
CA LYS A 98 20.76 -7.24 -3.47
C LYS A 98 21.72 -6.65 -2.45
N LYS A 99 23.04 -6.81 -2.67
CA LYS A 99 24.09 -6.27 -1.79
C LYS A 99 24.01 -4.75 -1.65
N ARG A 100 23.72 -4.03 -2.75
CA ARG A 100 23.60 -2.57 -2.68
C ARG A 100 22.38 -2.14 -1.87
N ILE A 101 21.22 -2.77 -2.07
CA ILE A 101 20.03 -2.52 -1.27
C ILE A 101 20.29 -2.84 0.20
N GLU A 102 20.98 -3.96 0.52
CA GLU A 102 21.40 -4.29 1.89
C GLU A 102 22.27 -3.19 2.50
N THR A 103 23.23 -2.67 1.74
CA THR A 103 24.12 -1.58 2.18
C THR A 103 23.33 -0.30 2.47
N LEU A 104 22.38 0.05 1.59
CA LEU A 104 21.49 1.20 1.77
C LEU A 104 20.53 1.00 2.95
N TRP A 105 20.12 -0.24 3.21
CA TRP A 105 19.21 -0.59 4.31
C TRP A 105 19.91 -0.62 5.67
N ASN A 106 21.23 -0.89 5.67
CA ASN A 106 22.01 -1.13 6.88
C ASN A 106 22.42 0.17 7.59
N TYR A 107 21.42 0.85 8.17
CA TYR A 107 21.63 1.96 9.10
C TYR A 107 20.61 1.90 10.23
N GLU A 108 20.94 2.50 11.37
CA GLU A 108 20.04 2.57 12.51
C GLU A 108 18.80 3.41 12.18
N LYS A 109 17.62 2.81 12.34
CA LYS A 109 16.31 3.46 12.19
C LYS A 109 15.67 3.55 13.55
N VAL A 110 15.29 4.75 13.96
CA VAL A 110 14.65 5.03 15.25
C VAL A 110 13.36 5.77 15.00
N GLY A 111 12.29 5.35 15.65
CA GLY A 111 11.00 6.04 15.65
C GLY A 111 10.95 7.18 16.66
N ALA A 112 9.97 8.07 16.52
CA ALA A 112 9.69 9.09 17.51
C ALA A 112 9.35 8.45 18.87
N PRO A 113 9.81 9.01 20.00
CA PRO A 113 9.43 8.52 21.32
C PRO A 113 7.96 8.86 21.61
N PHE A 114 7.30 8.00 22.37
CA PHE A 114 5.96 8.21 22.93
C PHE A 114 5.92 7.80 24.39
N LYS A 115 5.05 8.41 25.19
CA LYS A 115 4.99 8.20 26.62
C LYS A 115 3.76 7.42 27.04
N GLU A 116 3.99 6.34 27.83
CA GLU A 116 2.92 5.56 28.47
C GLU A 116 3.27 5.29 29.93
N GLY A 117 2.42 5.76 30.83
CA GLY A 117 2.65 5.67 32.27
C GLY A 117 3.98 6.27 32.68
N ALA A 118 4.80 5.48 33.36
CA ALA A 118 6.10 5.90 33.86
C ALA A 118 7.25 5.82 32.85
N TYR A 119 6.99 5.25 31.66
CA TYR A 119 8.01 5.01 30.65
C TYR A 119 7.78 5.84 29.38
N SER A 120 8.89 6.13 28.69
CA SER A 120 8.90 6.50 27.28
C SER A 120 9.34 5.32 26.44
N TYR A 121 8.70 5.12 25.29
CA TYR A 121 8.93 4.02 24.38
C TYR A 121 9.36 4.53 23.01
N PHE A 122 10.09 3.73 22.26
CA PHE A 122 10.40 3.99 20.85
C PHE A 122 10.70 2.69 20.12
N TYR A 123 10.43 2.68 18.83
CA TYR A 123 10.79 1.58 17.93
C TYR A 123 12.19 1.80 17.38
N LYS A 124 12.98 0.74 17.31
CA LYS A 124 14.33 0.78 16.77
C LYS A 124 14.64 -0.45 15.94
N ASN A 125 15.33 -0.25 14.81
CA ASN A 125 15.96 -1.32 14.03
C ASN A 125 17.43 -0.95 13.84
N SER A 126 18.35 -1.84 14.19
CA SER A 126 19.78 -1.60 14.14
C SER A 126 20.36 -1.57 12.71
N GLY A 127 19.55 -1.92 11.72
CA GLY A 127 19.91 -1.94 10.30
C GLY A 127 19.19 -3.03 9.54
N LEU A 128 19.62 -4.28 9.69
CA LEU A 128 19.12 -5.44 8.96
C LEU A 128 18.28 -6.43 9.81
N GLN A 129 17.90 -6.04 11.02
CA GLN A 129 16.95 -6.86 11.80
C GLN A 129 15.65 -7.03 11.01
N ASN A 130 15.10 -8.24 11.02
CA ASN A 130 13.86 -8.53 10.28
C ASN A 130 12.66 -7.74 10.78
N GLN A 131 12.60 -7.46 12.10
CA GLN A 131 11.53 -6.72 12.73
C GLN A 131 12.11 -5.58 13.58
N TYR A 132 11.31 -4.51 13.78
CA TYR A 132 11.64 -3.45 14.73
C TYR A 132 11.49 -3.96 16.15
N VAL A 133 12.41 -3.53 17.03
CA VAL A 133 12.41 -3.82 18.47
C VAL A 133 11.83 -2.62 19.22
N VAL A 134 10.97 -2.87 20.18
CA VAL A 134 10.44 -1.83 21.09
C VAL A 134 11.36 -1.68 22.28
N TYR A 135 11.86 -0.47 22.47
CA TYR A 135 12.66 -0.07 23.61
C TYR A 135 11.85 0.80 24.54
N ARG A 136 12.25 0.85 25.82
CA ARG A 136 11.68 1.77 26.82
C ARG A 136 12.75 2.32 27.76
N PHE A 137 12.48 3.48 28.36
CA PHE A 137 13.33 4.10 29.36
C PHE A 137 12.51 4.95 30.33
N ARG A 138 13.03 5.21 31.53
CA ARG A 138 12.44 6.15 32.52
C ARG A 138 13.30 7.40 32.64
N GLY A 139 12.70 8.58 32.52
CA GLY A 139 13.40 9.85 32.64
C GLY A 139 14.65 9.90 31.76
N ASN A 140 15.82 10.05 32.35
CA ASN A 140 17.11 10.06 31.62
C ASN A 140 17.85 8.70 31.74
N GLY A 141 17.16 7.62 32.07
CA GLY A 141 17.76 6.28 32.17
C GLY A 141 18.14 5.71 30.82
N GLU A 142 19.04 4.71 30.84
CA GLU A 142 19.42 4.01 29.61
C GLU A 142 18.23 3.18 29.08
N PRO A 143 18.04 3.17 27.76
CA PRO A 143 17.01 2.36 27.13
C PRO A 143 17.24 0.86 27.31
N GLU A 144 16.18 0.14 27.64
CA GLU A 144 16.16 -1.33 27.65
C GLU A 144 15.15 -1.89 26.62
N VAL A 145 15.39 -3.13 26.18
CA VAL A 145 14.42 -3.82 25.31
C VAL A 145 13.14 -4.08 26.09
N PHE A 146 12.00 -3.65 25.52
CA PHE A 146 10.68 -3.96 26.04
C PHE A 146 10.07 -5.17 25.35
N LEU A 147 9.96 -5.15 24.00
CA LEU A 147 9.51 -6.27 23.19
C LEU A 147 10.46 -6.45 21.98
N ASP A 148 10.89 -7.67 21.71
CA ASP A 148 11.70 -8.01 20.55
C ASP A 148 10.99 -9.05 19.67
N PRO A 149 10.28 -8.60 18.59
CA PRO A 149 9.58 -9.51 17.70
C PRO A 149 10.50 -10.47 16.93
N ASN A 150 11.80 -10.17 16.81
CA ASN A 150 12.76 -11.10 16.20
C ASN A 150 12.92 -12.40 16.99
N THR A 151 12.47 -12.42 18.25
CA THR A 151 12.51 -13.60 19.13
C THR A 151 11.20 -14.39 19.17
N PHE A 152 10.12 -13.92 18.53
CA PHE A 152 8.83 -14.57 18.57
C PHE A 152 8.81 -15.92 17.84
N ASN A 153 9.58 -16.01 16.75
CA ASN A 153 9.87 -17.27 16.08
C ASN A 153 11.29 -17.24 15.49
N GLY A 154 11.84 -18.41 15.15
CA GLY A 154 13.21 -18.51 14.64
C GLY A 154 13.44 -17.97 13.23
N GLU A 155 12.35 -17.72 12.46
CA GLU A 155 12.39 -17.27 11.07
C GLU A 155 12.13 -15.75 10.90
N GLY A 156 11.72 -15.06 11.98
CA GLY A 156 11.37 -13.64 11.96
C GLY A 156 10.09 -13.34 11.15
N THR A 157 9.26 -14.35 10.86
CA THR A 157 7.99 -14.22 10.11
C THR A 157 6.79 -13.88 11.01
N THR A 158 6.99 -13.84 12.33
CA THR A 158 6.01 -13.31 13.28
C THR A 158 6.33 -11.86 13.60
N SER A 159 5.37 -10.98 13.33
CA SER A 159 5.53 -9.54 13.51
C SER A 159 4.63 -8.97 14.61
N LEU A 160 5.10 -7.90 15.27
CA LEU A 160 4.28 -7.06 16.14
C LEU A 160 3.36 -6.19 15.26
N SER A 161 2.06 -6.25 15.50
CA SER A 161 1.10 -5.47 14.72
C SER A 161 0.58 -4.25 15.48
N THR A 162 0.09 -4.44 16.70
CA THR A 162 -0.47 -3.36 17.55
C THR A 162 0.15 -3.47 18.93
N LEU A 163 0.42 -2.35 19.57
CA LEU A 163 0.82 -2.24 20.97
C LEU A 163 -0.02 -1.15 21.61
N SER A 164 -0.74 -1.47 22.66
CA SER A 164 -1.65 -0.57 23.39
C SER A 164 -1.47 -0.73 24.90
N PHE A 165 -1.61 0.35 25.64
CA PHE A 165 -1.39 0.39 27.07
C PHE A 165 -2.68 0.74 27.82
N SER A 166 -2.83 0.21 29.06
CA SER A 166 -3.86 0.69 29.97
C SER A 166 -3.67 2.17 30.30
N GLN A 167 -4.72 2.87 30.71
CA GLN A 167 -4.67 4.32 30.95
C GLN A 167 -3.57 4.75 31.93
N ASP A 168 -3.23 3.91 32.91
CA ASP A 168 -2.14 4.18 33.85
C ASP A 168 -0.76 3.66 33.39
N GLY A 169 -0.72 2.95 32.25
CA GLY A 169 0.49 2.38 31.68
C GLY A 169 1.09 1.20 32.45
N SER A 170 0.33 0.58 33.40
CA SER A 170 0.81 -0.58 34.17
C SER A 170 0.69 -1.90 33.41
N LEU A 171 -0.26 -1.96 32.47
CA LEU A 171 -0.51 -3.12 31.60
C LEU A 171 -0.32 -2.73 30.14
N ALA A 172 0.05 -3.72 29.33
CA ALA A 172 0.08 -3.59 27.89
C ALA A 172 -0.55 -4.81 27.23
N ALA A 173 -1.21 -4.58 26.11
CA ALA A 173 -1.65 -5.64 25.23
C ALA A 173 -1.07 -5.41 23.83
N TYR A 174 -0.54 -6.47 23.23
CA TYR A 174 0.00 -6.38 21.88
C TYR A 174 -0.51 -7.51 21.00
N SER A 175 -0.72 -7.21 19.74
CA SER A 175 -1.12 -8.23 18.78
C SER A 175 0.04 -8.66 17.90
N ILE A 176 0.07 -9.94 17.57
CA ILE A 176 1.04 -10.55 16.65
C ILE A 176 0.35 -11.08 15.41
N SER A 177 1.04 -10.95 14.27
CA SER A 177 0.68 -11.56 12.98
C SER A 177 1.69 -12.65 12.65
N GLU A 178 1.22 -13.84 12.29
CA GLU A 178 2.05 -14.98 11.86
C GLU A 178 2.00 -15.08 10.34
N ALA A 179 3.15 -15.19 9.68
CA ALA A 179 3.30 -15.25 8.22
C ALA A 179 2.57 -14.11 7.46
N GLY A 180 2.41 -12.94 8.09
CA GLY A 180 1.75 -11.79 7.48
C GLY A 180 0.22 -11.91 7.32
N SER A 181 -0.43 -12.89 7.95
CA SER A 181 -1.88 -13.03 7.97
C SER A 181 -2.55 -11.87 8.68
N ASP A 182 -3.77 -11.51 8.26
CA ASP A 182 -4.63 -10.56 8.97
C ASP A 182 -5.28 -11.15 10.23
N TRP A 183 -5.26 -12.48 10.38
CA TRP A 183 -5.63 -13.13 11.64
C TRP A 183 -4.52 -12.99 12.67
N ARG A 184 -4.88 -12.53 13.86
CA ARG A 184 -3.93 -12.15 14.92
C ARG A 184 -4.25 -12.83 16.24
N LYS A 185 -3.28 -12.75 17.15
CA LYS A 185 -3.41 -13.09 18.56
C LYS A 185 -3.08 -11.86 19.40
N ILE A 186 -3.83 -11.61 20.46
CA ILE A 186 -3.53 -10.54 21.43
C ILE A 186 -2.93 -11.18 22.67
N ILE A 187 -1.79 -10.65 23.12
CA ILE A 187 -1.05 -11.07 24.29
C ILE A 187 -1.06 -9.92 25.29
N ILE A 188 -1.46 -10.21 26.53
CA ILE A 188 -1.58 -9.23 27.59
C ILE A 188 -0.40 -9.44 28.56
N ILE A 189 0.31 -8.35 28.89
CA ILE A 189 1.48 -8.40 29.78
C ILE A 189 1.41 -7.37 30.89
N ASN A 190 2.04 -7.69 32.01
CA ASN A 190 2.41 -6.69 33.00
C ASN A 190 3.61 -5.89 32.47
N VAL A 191 3.50 -4.57 32.46
CA VAL A 191 4.53 -3.69 31.88
C VAL A 191 5.85 -3.79 32.65
N GLU A 192 5.83 -3.87 33.98
CA GLU A 192 7.05 -3.89 34.79
C GLU A 192 7.81 -5.21 34.63
N THR A 193 7.11 -6.35 34.75
CA THR A 193 7.72 -7.69 34.71
C THR A 193 7.89 -8.24 33.31
N LYS A 194 7.18 -7.67 32.32
CA LYS A 194 7.08 -8.14 30.91
C LYS A 194 6.51 -9.56 30.78
N GLN A 195 5.86 -10.08 31.84
CA GLN A 195 5.29 -11.42 31.84
C GLN A 195 3.84 -11.41 31.36
N PRO A 196 3.43 -12.42 30.57
CA PRO A 196 2.02 -12.63 30.25
C PRO A 196 1.17 -12.79 31.52
N LEU A 197 -0.04 -12.27 31.48
CA LEU A 197 -0.99 -12.34 32.59
C LEU A 197 -1.98 -13.48 32.44
N GLU A 198 -2.29 -13.88 31.22
CA GLU A 198 -3.29 -14.88 30.87
C GLU A 198 -3.03 -15.49 29.51
N ASP A 199 -3.86 -16.43 29.08
CA ASP A 199 -3.78 -17.02 27.75
C ASP A 199 -4.08 -15.98 26.66
N PRO A 200 -3.44 -16.05 25.49
CA PRO A 200 -3.68 -15.12 24.39
C PRO A 200 -5.13 -15.16 23.88
N ILE A 201 -5.69 -14.00 23.55
CA ILE A 201 -6.92 -13.89 22.76
C ILE A 201 -6.59 -14.28 21.32
N ILE A 202 -7.27 -15.24 20.76
CA ILE A 202 -7.03 -15.80 19.42
C ILE A 202 -8.14 -15.43 18.45
N ASP A 203 -7.90 -15.70 17.15
CA ASP A 203 -8.89 -15.49 16.09
C ASP A 203 -9.37 -14.03 16.00
N VAL A 204 -8.45 -13.08 16.15
CA VAL A 204 -8.69 -11.63 16.05
C VAL A 204 -8.38 -11.16 14.64
N LYS A 205 -9.27 -10.38 14.01
CA LYS A 205 -9.03 -9.85 12.65
C LYS A 205 -9.57 -8.42 12.53
N PHE A 206 -8.78 -7.50 11.94
CA PHE A 206 -9.09 -6.08 11.75
C PHE A 206 -9.50 -5.36 13.05
N SER A 207 -8.68 -5.50 14.08
CA SER A 207 -8.94 -5.00 15.43
C SER A 207 -7.89 -4.02 15.92
N GLY A 208 -8.34 -2.93 16.55
CA GLY A 208 -7.59 -2.20 17.57
C GLY A 208 -7.63 -2.92 18.92
N ILE A 209 -7.04 -2.30 19.94
CA ILE A 209 -7.10 -2.70 21.35
C ILE A 209 -7.39 -1.43 22.15
N ALA A 210 -8.60 -1.30 22.68
CA ALA A 210 -9.05 -0.10 23.40
C ALA A 210 -9.29 -0.43 24.88
N TRP A 211 -8.44 0.06 25.77
CA TRP A 211 -8.50 -0.24 27.19
C TRP A 211 -9.66 0.45 27.92
N ASN A 212 -10.28 -0.26 28.84
CA ASN A 212 -11.22 0.25 29.83
C ASN A 212 -10.57 0.23 31.22
N GLY A 213 -9.79 1.26 31.52
CA GLY A 213 -9.00 1.29 32.75
C GLY A 213 -7.96 0.17 32.79
N GLN A 214 -8.02 -0.63 33.84
CA GLN A 214 -7.22 -1.85 34.06
C GLN A 214 -8.09 -3.11 34.08
N ASP A 215 -9.41 -2.98 33.91
CA ASP A 215 -10.35 -4.09 34.07
C ASP A 215 -10.41 -5.00 32.82
N GLY A 216 -10.06 -4.45 31.67
CA GLY A 216 -10.14 -5.15 30.38
C GLY A 216 -10.03 -4.21 29.21
N PHE A 217 -10.33 -4.73 28.01
CA PHE A 217 -10.24 -3.96 26.78
C PHE A 217 -11.28 -4.43 25.74
N PHE A 218 -11.55 -3.53 24.79
CA PHE A 218 -12.38 -3.81 23.63
C PHE A 218 -11.51 -4.25 22.46
N TYR A 219 -11.97 -5.27 21.72
CA TYR A 219 -11.36 -5.75 20.49
C TYR A 219 -12.42 -6.23 19.52
N SER A 220 -12.07 -6.34 18.25
CA SER A 220 -13.00 -6.72 17.18
C SER A 220 -12.57 -8.00 16.48
N SER A 221 -13.52 -8.78 16.02
CA SER A 221 -13.27 -9.93 15.16
C SER A 221 -14.52 -10.37 14.39
N TYR A 222 -14.31 -11.27 13.42
CA TYR A 222 -15.35 -12.03 12.77
C TYR A 222 -15.60 -13.36 13.50
N ASP A 223 -16.78 -13.92 13.31
CA ASP A 223 -17.00 -15.33 13.62
C ASP A 223 -16.05 -16.18 12.77
N LYS A 224 -15.54 -17.28 13.33
CA LYS A 224 -14.63 -18.17 12.63
C LYS A 224 -15.28 -18.68 11.35
N PRO A 225 -14.69 -18.46 10.18
CA PRO A 225 -15.27 -18.89 8.93
C PRO A 225 -15.23 -20.42 8.80
N GLU A 226 -16.21 -20.97 8.08
CA GLU A 226 -16.18 -22.38 7.65
C GLU A 226 -15.23 -22.53 6.46
N GLY A 227 -14.31 -23.49 6.50
CA GLY A 227 -13.31 -23.74 5.45
C GLY A 227 -11.94 -23.15 5.75
N SER A 228 -11.20 -22.74 4.71
CA SER A 228 -9.87 -22.17 4.87
C SER A 228 -9.91 -20.81 5.57
N ARG A 229 -9.03 -20.60 6.54
CA ARG A 229 -8.85 -19.29 7.17
C ARG A 229 -8.28 -18.23 6.22
N LEU A 230 -7.59 -18.66 5.16
CA LEU A 230 -6.94 -17.76 4.21
C LEU A 230 -7.90 -17.26 3.13
N SER A 231 -8.91 -18.06 2.72
CA SER A 231 -9.79 -17.70 1.60
C SER A 231 -11.28 -17.64 1.95
N ALA A 232 -11.73 -18.28 3.04
CA ALA A 232 -13.14 -18.28 3.37
C ALA A 232 -13.68 -16.89 3.71
N LYS A 233 -14.86 -16.58 3.17
CA LYS A 233 -15.52 -15.27 3.32
C LYS A 233 -15.82 -14.97 4.79
N THR A 234 -15.47 -13.74 5.20
CA THR A 234 -15.89 -13.14 6.45
C THR A 234 -17.01 -12.13 6.18
N ASP A 235 -18.01 -12.03 7.06
CA ASP A 235 -19.19 -11.21 6.76
C ASP A 235 -19.60 -10.29 7.91
N GLN A 236 -19.79 -10.83 9.10
CA GLN A 236 -20.25 -10.05 10.27
C GLN A 236 -19.11 -9.81 11.25
N HIS A 237 -18.69 -8.55 11.36
CA HIS A 237 -17.71 -8.11 12.34
C HIS A 237 -18.41 -7.72 13.65
N LYS A 238 -17.78 -8.00 14.78
CA LYS A 238 -18.32 -7.73 16.12
C LYS A 238 -17.27 -7.06 16.97
N LEU A 239 -17.72 -6.18 17.88
CA LEU A 239 -16.92 -5.63 18.96
C LEU A 239 -17.17 -6.43 20.22
N TYR A 240 -16.10 -6.92 20.84
CA TYR A 240 -16.09 -7.68 22.08
C TYR A 240 -15.48 -6.87 23.22
N TYR A 241 -15.86 -7.18 24.45
CA TYR A 241 -15.17 -6.75 25.66
C TYR A 241 -14.58 -7.95 26.37
N HIS A 242 -13.27 -8.00 26.47
CA HIS A 242 -12.53 -8.96 27.26
C HIS A 242 -12.26 -8.39 28.65
N ARG A 243 -12.68 -9.11 29.69
CA ARG A 243 -12.38 -8.78 31.07
C ARG A 243 -11.16 -9.59 31.52
N LEU A 244 -10.14 -8.93 32.06
CA LEU A 244 -8.94 -9.61 32.51
C LEU A 244 -9.26 -10.66 33.58
N GLY A 245 -8.59 -11.80 33.47
CA GLY A 245 -8.77 -12.95 34.38
C GLY A 245 -9.98 -13.83 34.06
N THR A 246 -10.65 -13.62 32.90
CA THR A 246 -11.72 -14.50 32.43
C THR A 246 -11.29 -15.21 31.13
N ALA A 247 -11.96 -16.30 30.80
CA ALA A 247 -11.69 -17.01 29.56
C ALA A 247 -12.29 -16.25 28.37
N GLN A 248 -11.63 -16.28 27.19
CA GLN A 248 -12.11 -15.60 25.95
C GLN A 248 -13.56 -15.98 25.59
N GLN A 249 -13.99 -17.20 25.90
CA GLN A 249 -15.36 -17.68 25.67
C GLN A 249 -16.43 -16.95 26.49
N GLU A 250 -16.01 -16.20 27.54
CA GLU A 250 -16.88 -15.40 28.40
C GLU A 250 -16.96 -13.93 27.92
N ASP A 251 -16.27 -13.58 26.83
CA ASP A 251 -16.22 -12.22 26.30
C ASP A 251 -17.61 -11.73 25.88
N LEU A 252 -17.90 -10.50 26.25
CA LEU A 252 -19.19 -9.90 25.98
C LEU A 252 -19.22 -9.26 24.58
N VAL A 253 -20.20 -9.59 23.77
CA VAL A 253 -20.47 -8.87 22.53
C VAL A 253 -21.08 -7.51 22.87
N ILE A 254 -20.38 -6.43 22.52
CA ILE A 254 -20.79 -5.04 22.77
C ILE A 254 -21.57 -4.47 21.60
N PHE A 255 -21.18 -4.82 20.36
CA PHE A 255 -21.82 -4.40 19.13
C PHE A 255 -21.69 -5.46 18.04
N GLY A 256 -22.66 -5.55 17.14
CA GLY A 256 -22.66 -6.54 16.05
C GLY A 256 -23.32 -7.87 16.41
N GLY A 257 -23.93 -7.98 17.61
CA GLY A 257 -24.60 -9.21 18.08
C GLY A 257 -26.00 -9.43 17.52
N THR A 258 -26.62 -8.41 16.92
CA THR A 258 -27.99 -8.44 16.40
C THR A 258 -28.03 -8.15 14.89
N PRO A 259 -29.08 -8.58 14.16
CA PRO A 259 -29.16 -8.38 12.70
C PRO A 259 -29.12 -6.91 12.25
N ASP A 260 -29.69 -6.00 13.03
CA ASP A 260 -29.68 -4.55 12.77
C ASP A 260 -28.30 -3.91 12.97
N GLN A 261 -27.43 -4.55 13.76
CA GLN A 261 -26.04 -4.17 13.97
C GLN A 261 -25.06 -4.88 13.02
N LYS A 262 -25.56 -5.56 12.00
CA LYS A 262 -24.67 -6.25 11.05
C LYS A 262 -23.84 -5.26 10.26
N ARG A 263 -22.51 -5.30 10.45
CA ARG A 263 -21.51 -4.50 9.75
C ARG A 263 -20.36 -5.39 9.28
N ARG A 264 -19.68 -4.96 8.23
CA ARG A 264 -18.48 -5.66 7.75
C ARG A 264 -17.24 -5.28 8.52
N TYR A 265 -17.21 -4.07 9.03
CA TYR A 265 -16.15 -3.56 9.89
C TYR A 265 -16.78 -2.90 11.11
N VAL A 266 -16.29 -3.22 12.28
CA VAL A 266 -16.67 -2.60 13.55
C VAL A 266 -15.39 -2.27 14.31
N GLY A 267 -15.23 -1.02 14.72
CA GLY A 267 -14.13 -0.57 15.57
C GLY A 267 -14.67 -0.07 16.91
N GLY A 268 -13.81 -0.09 17.91
CA GLY A 268 -14.08 0.54 19.20
C GLY A 268 -12.83 1.25 19.70
N ASP A 269 -12.97 2.53 20.08
CA ASP A 269 -11.92 3.36 20.66
C ASP A 269 -12.39 3.95 21.98
N VAL A 270 -11.48 4.13 22.92
CA VAL A 270 -11.76 4.77 24.21
C VAL A 270 -11.05 6.11 24.26
N THR A 271 -11.81 7.17 24.61
CA THR A 271 -11.26 8.54 24.72
C THR A 271 -10.10 8.60 25.72
N GLU A 272 -9.18 9.55 25.55
CA GLU A 272 -7.95 9.67 26.36
C GLU A 272 -8.25 9.72 27.88
N ASP A 273 -9.34 10.39 28.28
CA ASP A 273 -9.77 10.45 29.68
C ASP A 273 -10.47 9.17 30.20
N GLY A 274 -10.58 8.14 29.34
CA GLY A 274 -11.21 6.86 29.64
C GLY A 274 -12.72 6.95 29.90
N ARG A 275 -13.37 8.02 29.46
CA ARG A 275 -14.80 8.24 29.72
C ARG A 275 -15.71 7.57 28.70
N TYR A 276 -15.40 7.71 27.44
CA TYR A 276 -16.30 7.27 26.38
C TYR A 276 -15.70 6.15 25.54
N LEU A 277 -16.48 5.10 25.31
CA LEU A 277 -16.28 4.17 24.22
C LEU A 277 -17.00 4.72 23.00
N VAL A 278 -16.25 4.93 21.94
CA VAL A 278 -16.74 5.30 20.61
C VAL A 278 -16.77 4.05 19.75
N ILE A 279 -17.91 3.70 19.16
CA ILE A 279 -18.08 2.53 18.28
C ILE A 279 -18.35 3.02 16.87
N SER A 280 -17.53 2.57 15.93
CA SER A 280 -17.69 2.82 14.49
C SER A 280 -18.10 1.54 13.78
N GLY A 281 -19.15 1.62 12.96
CA GLY A 281 -19.63 0.50 12.15
C GLY A 281 -19.69 0.86 10.67
N ALA A 282 -19.11 0.02 9.80
CA ALA A 282 -19.11 0.27 8.36
C ALA A 282 -19.61 -0.95 7.56
N VAL A 283 -20.41 -0.70 6.53
CA VAL A 283 -20.92 -1.73 5.62
C VAL A 283 -19.97 -1.99 4.45
N SER A 284 -19.04 -1.07 4.21
CA SER A 284 -18.01 -1.13 3.18
C SER A 284 -16.78 -0.33 3.62
N THR A 285 -15.87 -0.04 2.71
CA THR A 285 -14.61 0.68 2.95
C THR A 285 -14.74 2.20 2.96
N SER A 286 -15.94 2.75 2.82
CA SER A 286 -16.19 4.19 2.92
C SER A 286 -17.51 4.43 3.62
N GLY A 287 -17.49 5.43 4.51
CA GLY A 287 -18.62 5.80 5.35
C GLY A 287 -18.87 4.85 6.53
N ASN A 288 -19.33 5.40 7.63
CA ASN A 288 -19.59 4.65 8.86
C ASN A 288 -20.73 5.28 9.66
N ASP A 289 -21.46 4.44 10.39
CA ASP A 289 -22.26 4.90 11.52
C ASP A 289 -21.41 5.03 12.79
N LEU A 290 -21.89 5.76 13.78
CA LEU A 290 -21.11 6.12 14.96
C LEU A 290 -21.98 6.15 16.21
N TYR A 291 -21.47 5.50 17.27
CA TYR A 291 -22.16 5.36 18.55
C TYR A 291 -21.22 5.69 19.70
N LEU A 292 -21.83 6.09 20.83
CA LEU A 292 -21.13 6.48 22.05
C LEU A 292 -21.69 5.73 23.26
N LYS A 293 -20.80 5.30 24.18
CA LYS A 293 -21.17 4.73 25.47
C LYS A 293 -20.34 5.38 26.57
N ASP A 294 -21.00 5.94 27.59
CA ASP A 294 -20.31 6.50 28.78
C ASP A 294 -19.87 5.35 29.70
N LEU A 295 -18.57 5.11 29.79
CA LEU A 295 -17.97 4.05 30.60
C LEU A 295 -17.94 4.38 32.10
N LYS A 296 -18.13 5.65 32.47
CA LYS A 296 -18.20 6.08 33.88
C LYS A 296 -19.59 5.89 34.47
N MET A 297 -20.59 5.58 33.66
CA MET A 297 -21.98 5.35 34.09
C MET A 297 -22.30 3.84 33.99
N PRO A 298 -22.54 3.15 35.10
CA PRO A 298 -22.96 1.74 35.08
C PRO A 298 -24.23 1.58 34.24
N ASN A 299 -24.22 0.61 33.32
CA ASN A 299 -25.33 0.31 32.41
C ASN A 299 -25.78 1.48 31.50
N ALA A 300 -24.88 2.43 31.20
CA ALA A 300 -25.18 3.49 30.23
C ALA A 300 -25.68 2.88 28.90
N PRO A 301 -26.76 3.43 28.31
CA PRO A 301 -27.20 3.00 27.00
C PRO A 301 -26.20 3.39 25.92
N LEU A 302 -26.26 2.71 24.79
CA LEU A 302 -25.58 3.13 23.58
C LEU A 302 -26.32 4.34 23.00
N VAL A 303 -25.61 5.45 22.84
CA VAL A 303 -26.13 6.70 22.26
C VAL A 303 -25.68 6.79 20.80
N THR A 304 -26.61 7.02 19.89
CA THR A 304 -26.30 7.17 18.47
C THR A 304 -25.81 8.60 18.18
N ILE A 305 -24.62 8.74 17.63
CA ILE A 305 -24.10 9.97 17.05
C ILE A 305 -24.60 10.09 15.61
N LEU A 306 -24.35 9.06 14.80
CA LEU A 306 -24.71 8.97 13.39
C LEU A 306 -25.28 7.57 13.09
N ASP A 307 -26.37 7.46 12.38
CA ASP A 307 -27.08 6.21 12.06
C ASP A 307 -27.15 5.89 10.56
N ASP A 308 -26.37 6.59 9.75
CA ASP A 308 -26.16 6.28 8.35
C ASP A 308 -24.67 6.10 8.04
N THR A 309 -24.35 5.45 6.92
CA THR A 309 -22.98 5.17 6.47
C THR A 309 -22.60 5.97 5.23
N ASN A 310 -23.16 7.16 5.04
CA ASN A 310 -22.94 7.99 3.86
C ASN A 310 -21.72 8.91 3.97
N SER A 311 -21.16 9.04 5.17
CA SER A 311 -20.02 9.89 5.47
C SER A 311 -18.98 9.18 6.34
N GLU A 312 -17.74 9.57 6.19
CA GLU A 312 -16.66 9.18 7.12
C GLU A 312 -16.69 10.14 8.31
N THR A 313 -16.87 9.58 9.50
CA THR A 313 -17.07 10.38 10.71
C THR A 313 -16.38 9.70 11.90
N TYR A 314 -15.53 10.44 12.60
CA TYR A 314 -14.82 9.90 13.76
C TYR A 314 -14.60 10.95 14.84
N VAL A 315 -14.70 10.53 16.10
CA VAL A 315 -14.36 11.34 17.27
C VAL A 315 -12.85 11.36 17.44
N ILE A 316 -12.26 12.55 17.53
CA ILE A 316 -10.80 12.68 17.73
C ILE A 316 -10.42 13.00 19.17
N ASP A 317 -11.34 13.60 19.93
CA ASP A 317 -11.10 13.96 21.33
C ASP A 317 -12.42 14.33 22.05
N ASN A 318 -12.35 14.50 23.39
CA ASN A 318 -13.41 15.10 24.17
C ASN A 318 -12.85 16.01 25.25
N VAL A 319 -13.60 17.03 25.63
CA VAL A 319 -13.34 17.83 26.84
C VAL A 319 -14.58 17.77 27.72
N GLY A 320 -14.53 16.95 28.76
CA GLY A 320 -15.71 16.68 29.57
C GLY A 320 -16.82 15.98 28.77
N THR A 321 -17.93 16.66 28.50
CA THR A 321 -19.03 16.13 27.67
C THR A 321 -19.00 16.66 26.24
N GLU A 322 -18.13 17.59 25.93
CA GLU A 322 -17.98 18.11 24.55
C GLU A 322 -17.11 17.17 23.73
N LEU A 323 -17.65 16.64 22.65
CA LEU A 323 -16.97 15.78 21.69
C LEU A 323 -16.47 16.61 20.51
N TYR A 324 -15.28 16.28 19.99
CA TYR A 324 -14.71 16.85 18.76
C TYR A 324 -14.70 15.76 17.69
N ILE A 325 -15.33 16.05 16.56
CA ILE A 325 -15.62 15.08 15.50
C ILE A 325 -15.09 15.63 14.17
N VAL A 326 -14.37 14.80 13.42
CA VAL A 326 -14.02 15.07 12.03
C VAL A 326 -14.98 14.31 11.12
N THR A 327 -15.46 14.97 10.07
CA THR A 327 -16.46 14.38 9.17
C THR A 327 -16.39 14.96 7.77
N ASP A 328 -16.70 14.14 6.76
CA ASP A 328 -16.96 14.58 5.39
C ASP A 328 -18.47 14.79 5.12
N ARG A 329 -19.32 14.69 6.15
CA ARG A 329 -20.77 14.96 6.05
C ARG A 329 -21.01 16.41 5.69
N ASP A 330 -21.63 16.63 4.52
CA ASP A 330 -21.87 17.96 3.94
C ASP A 330 -20.58 18.80 3.77
N ALA A 331 -19.40 18.12 3.74
CA ALA A 331 -18.09 18.73 3.66
C ALA A 331 -17.09 17.75 2.96
N PRO A 332 -17.13 17.58 1.63
CA PRO A 332 -16.34 16.58 0.90
C PRO A 332 -14.82 16.59 1.18
N ASN A 333 -14.28 17.73 1.62
CA ASN A 333 -12.86 17.86 2.02
C ASN A 333 -12.65 17.77 3.55
N GLN A 334 -13.67 17.35 4.27
CA GLN A 334 -13.74 17.24 5.73
C GLN A 334 -13.75 18.60 6.46
N ARG A 335 -14.42 18.59 7.61
CA ARG A 335 -14.45 19.65 8.61
C ARG A 335 -14.37 19.04 10.00
N MET A 336 -14.05 19.85 10.99
CA MET A 336 -14.14 19.48 12.39
C MET A 336 -15.28 20.21 13.08
N VAL A 337 -16.08 19.45 13.80
CA VAL A 337 -17.23 19.96 14.55
C VAL A 337 -17.12 19.58 16.02
N ARG A 338 -17.89 20.28 16.88
CA ARG A 338 -18.08 19.90 18.28
C ARG A 338 -19.55 19.69 18.59
N VAL A 339 -19.81 18.87 19.61
CA VAL A 339 -21.16 18.58 20.08
C VAL A 339 -21.16 18.03 21.50
N ASP A 340 -22.22 18.31 22.28
CA ASP A 340 -22.38 17.70 23.60
C ASP A 340 -22.77 16.21 23.51
N ALA A 341 -22.10 15.36 24.25
CA ALA A 341 -22.30 13.90 24.30
C ALA A 341 -23.72 13.49 24.77
N ALA A 342 -24.45 14.37 25.48
CA ALA A 342 -25.82 14.10 25.88
C ALA A 342 -26.82 14.17 24.72
N ASN A 343 -26.49 14.91 23.66
CA ASN A 343 -27.29 14.99 22.42
C ASN A 343 -26.38 15.15 21.19
N PRO A 344 -25.63 14.10 20.82
CA PRO A 344 -24.53 14.21 19.85
C PRO A 344 -24.96 14.13 18.38
N ARG A 345 -26.24 14.32 18.06
CA ARG A 345 -26.78 14.17 16.70
C ARG A 345 -26.30 15.28 15.75
N PRO A 346 -26.20 15.02 14.43
CA PRO A 346 -25.67 15.94 13.44
C PRO A 346 -26.32 17.33 13.42
N GLU A 347 -27.61 17.44 13.78
CA GLU A 347 -28.35 18.71 13.82
C GLU A 347 -27.87 19.67 14.93
N LYS A 348 -26.99 19.16 15.84
CA LYS A 348 -26.40 19.91 16.95
C LYS A 348 -24.92 20.22 16.76
N TRP A 349 -24.36 19.78 15.64
CA TRP A 349 -22.93 20.00 15.37
C TRP A 349 -22.64 21.48 15.09
N GLU A 350 -21.58 21.98 15.71
CA GLU A 350 -21.05 23.32 15.51
C GLU A 350 -19.65 23.24 14.92
N ASP A 351 -19.36 24.00 13.87
CA ASP A 351 -18.04 24.01 13.24
C ASP A 351 -16.98 24.56 14.20
N VAL A 352 -15.87 23.83 14.34
CA VAL A 352 -14.64 24.25 15.01
C VAL A 352 -13.58 24.61 13.97
N ILE A 353 -13.39 23.75 12.96
CA ILE A 353 -12.58 24.04 11.79
C ILE A 353 -13.44 23.77 10.56
N ALA A 354 -13.82 24.83 9.86
CA ALA A 354 -14.68 24.75 8.69
C ALA A 354 -13.95 24.08 7.51
N GLU A 355 -14.71 23.45 6.62
CA GLU A 355 -14.21 22.93 5.36
C GLU A 355 -13.44 23.99 4.56
N THR A 356 -12.39 23.57 3.88
CA THR A 356 -11.65 24.38 2.91
C THR A 356 -11.63 23.68 1.54
N LYS A 357 -10.98 24.30 0.56
CA LYS A 357 -10.73 23.63 -0.73
C LYS A 357 -9.70 22.49 -0.67
N TYR A 358 -9.04 22.30 0.47
CA TYR A 358 -8.06 21.27 0.72
C TYR A 358 -8.61 20.24 1.71
N VAL A 359 -8.19 18.99 1.54
CA VAL A 359 -8.60 17.90 2.43
C VAL A 359 -7.98 18.10 3.80
N LEU A 360 -8.81 18.10 4.84
CA LEU A 360 -8.40 18.19 6.23
C LEU A 360 -8.13 16.79 6.78
N SER A 361 -7.01 16.65 7.47
CA SER A 361 -6.76 15.60 8.46
C SER A 361 -6.46 16.26 9.80
N ALA A 362 -7.11 15.85 10.87
CA ALA A 362 -6.93 16.47 12.18
C ALA A 362 -6.45 15.48 13.23
N SER A 363 -5.63 15.98 14.16
CA SER A 363 -5.09 15.24 15.30
C SER A 363 -4.99 16.12 16.53
N THR A 364 -4.71 15.50 17.69
CA THR A 364 -4.63 16.17 18.99
C THR A 364 -3.29 15.90 19.67
N GLY A 365 -2.85 16.86 20.48
CA GLY A 365 -1.68 16.70 21.34
C GLY A 365 -1.35 18.00 22.08
N GLY A 366 -0.87 17.90 23.31
CA GLY A 366 -0.45 19.05 24.11
C GLY A 366 -1.56 20.08 24.39
N GLY A 367 -2.83 19.67 24.31
CA GLY A 367 -3.99 20.57 24.48
C GLY A 367 -4.29 21.42 23.25
N TYR A 368 -3.90 20.97 22.05
CA TYR A 368 -4.16 21.64 20.77
C TYR A 368 -4.68 20.67 19.71
N PHE A 369 -5.31 21.23 18.67
CA PHE A 369 -5.53 20.51 17.41
C PHE A 369 -4.43 20.84 16.41
N PHE A 370 -4.07 19.85 15.60
CA PHE A 370 -3.20 20.00 14.44
C PHE A 370 -4.01 19.62 13.19
N ALA A 371 -4.28 20.66 12.38
CA ALA A 371 -4.96 20.49 11.10
C ALA A 371 -3.91 20.36 9.99
N GLU A 372 -3.79 19.18 9.43
CA GLU A 372 -3.01 18.95 8.23
C GLU A 372 -3.91 19.10 7.01
N TYR A 373 -3.49 19.93 6.07
CA TYR A 373 -4.15 20.08 4.77
C TYR A 373 -3.27 19.49 3.67
N MET A 374 -3.90 18.69 2.81
CA MET A 374 -3.24 18.18 1.62
C MET A 374 -3.38 19.20 0.49
N VAL A 375 -2.26 19.84 0.15
CA VAL A 375 -2.18 20.85 -0.92
C VAL A 375 -1.42 20.24 -2.08
N ASP A 376 -2.14 19.85 -3.14
CA ASP A 376 -1.55 19.17 -4.29
C ASP A 376 -0.65 18.00 -3.89
N ALA A 377 -1.17 17.11 -3.02
CA ALA A 377 -0.49 15.93 -2.48
C ALA A 377 0.74 16.19 -1.59
N VAL A 378 0.93 17.40 -1.06
CA VAL A 378 1.94 17.72 -0.05
C VAL A 378 1.30 18.29 1.22
N SER A 379 1.95 18.04 2.38
CA SER A 379 1.41 18.44 3.68
C SER A 379 1.62 19.93 3.96
N LYS A 380 0.59 20.56 4.55
CA LYS A 380 0.66 21.82 5.29
C LYS A 380 -0.03 21.68 6.63
N VAL A 381 0.62 22.05 7.71
CA VAL A 381 0.13 21.80 9.07
C VAL A 381 -0.09 23.10 9.81
N TYR A 382 -1.24 23.24 10.48
CA TYR A 382 -1.60 24.39 11.30
C TYR A 382 -2.01 23.94 12.70
N GLN A 383 -1.61 24.71 13.70
CA GLN A 383 -2.00 24.51 15.10
C GLN A 383 -3.21 25.37 15.44
N TYR A 384 -4.21 24.75 16.11
CA TYR A 384 -5.44 25.41 16.57
C TYR A 384 -5.63 25.19 18.07
N ASP A 385 -6.30 26.14 18.74
CA ASP A 385 -6.84 25.89 20.07
C ASP A 385 -8.18 25.14 20.02
N TYR A 386 -8.69 24.72 21.17
CA TYR A 386 -9.98 24.00 21.28
C TYR A 386 -11.20 24.89 20.97
N GLN A 387 -11.02 26.19 20.82
CA GLN A 387 -12.04 27.13 20.37
C GLN A 387 -12.08 27.29 18.83
N GLY A 388 -11.15 26.64 18.13
CA GLY A 388 -11.05 26.72 16.68
C GLY A 388 -10.26 27.92 16.15
N ASN A 389 -9.53 28.64 17.02
CA ASN A 389 -8.66 29.74 16.57
C ASN A 389 -7.34 29.17 16.04
N GLN A 390 -7.01 29.50 14.79
CA GLN A 390 -5.70 29.19 14.22
C GLN A 390 -4.60 30.01 14.92
N LEU A 391 -3.65 29.32 15.50
CA LEU A 391 -2.57 29.95 16.26
C LEU A 391 -1.34 30.22 15.39
N ARG A 392 -0.93 29.21 14.58
CA ARG A 392 0.24 29.32 13.70
C ARG A 392 0.29 28.21 12.64
N GLU A 393 1.13 28.39 11.65
CA GLU A 393 1.58 27.33 10.75
C GLU A 393 2.80 26.63 11.34
N ILE A 394 2.86 25.30 11.26
CA ILE A 394 4.07 24.51 11.54
C ILE A 394 4.87 24.44 10.25
N THR A 395 5.96 25.21 10.19
CA THR A 395 6.80 25.27 8.98
C THR A 395 7.52 23.95 8.78
N LEU A 396 7.23 23.26 7.66
CA LEU A 396 7.90 22.03 7.26
C LEU A 396 9.17 22.33 6.46
N PRO A 397 10.15 21.40 6.41
CA PRO A 397 11.45 21.61 5.73
C PRO A 397 11.36 21.87 4.23
N GLY A 398 10.26 21.51 3.57
CA GLY A 398 10.08 21.67 2.12
C GLY A 398 8.82 20.99 1.61
N MET A 399 8.78 20.71 0.30
CA MET A 399 7.72 19.89 -0.29
C MET A 399 7.88 18.43 0.14
N GLY A 400 6.86 17.87 0.77
CA GLY A 400 6.89 16.52 1.28
C GLY A 400 5.70 16.21 2.17
N SER A 401 5.82 15.14 2.93
CA SER A 401 4.80 14.68 3.86
C SER A 401 5.31 14.78 5.29
N ALA A 402 4.47 15.30 6.17
CA ALA A 402 4.65 15.18 7.60
C ALA A 402 3.87 13.96 8.12
N SER A 403 4.41 13.27 9.12
CA SER A 403 3.56 12.35 9.88
C SER A 403 2.62 13.14 10.78
N THR A 404 1.53 12.50 11.20
CA THR A 404 0.59 13.07 12.18
C THR A 404 1.35 13.64 13.38
N ILE A 405 1.08 14.89 13.74
CA ILE A 405 1.55 15.52 14.98
C ILE A 405 0.53 15.16 16.05
N GLY A 406 0.90 14.32 16.99
CA GLY A 406 -0.01 13.88 18.03
C GLY A 406 0.71 13.51 19.33
N GLY A 407 -0.07 13.40 20.39
CA GLY A 407 0.39 13.01 21.72
C GLY A 407 -0.69 13.26 22.77
N LYS A 408 -0.37 12.97 24.03
CA LYS A 408 -1.31 13.18 25.13
C LYS A 408 -1.53 14.69 25.38
N ARG A 409 -2.69 15.01 25.92
CA ARG A 409 -3.10 16.40 26.19
C ARG A 409 -2.11 17.14 27.12
N GLU A 410 -1.46 16.45 28.03
CA GLU A 410 -0.53 17.04 29.00
C GLU A 410 0.89 17.20 28.45
N GLU A 411 1.20 16.71 27.27
CA GLU A 411 2.54 16.80 26.69
C GLU A 411 2.86 18.22 26.24
N THR A 412 4.07 18.66 26.50
CA THR A 412 4.57 19.97 26.10
C THR A 412 5.52 19.90 24.91
N LYS A 413 5.91 18.68 24.54
CA LYS A 413 6.75 18.36 23.39
C LYS A 413 6.09 17.25 22.61
N LEU A 414 5.94 17.46 21.33
CA LEU A 414 5.38 16.46 20.40
C LEU A 414 6.42 16.14 19.33
N TYR A 415 6.21 15.05 18.61
CA TYR A 415 7.14 14.62 17.58
C TYR A 415 6.41 14.40 16.26
N TYR A 416 7.11 14.69 15.16
CA TYR A 416 6.66 14.33 13.82
C TYR A 416 7.86 13.97 12.95
N SER A 417 7.64 13.18 11.91
CA SER A 417 8.63 12.94 10.88
C SER A 417 8.29 13.72 9.61
N PHE A 418 9.31 14.14 8.90
CA PHE A 418 9.18 14.72 7.57
C PHE A 418 9.97 13.88 6.56
N THR A 419 9.40 13.65 5.38
CA THR A 419 10.00 12.89 4.29
C THR A 419 9.49 13.36 2.93
N ASN A 420 10.22 13.00 1.86
CA ASN A 420 9.72 13.04 0.48
C ASN A 420 10.40 11.93 -0.35
N TYR A 421 10.17 11.86 -1.66
CA TYR A 421 10.70 10.78 -2.48
C TYR A 421 12.24 10.70 -2.53
N SER A 422 12.95 11.80 -2.26
CA SER A 422 14.42 11.86 -2.25
C SER A 422 15.02 12.17 -0.87
N THR A 423 14.18 12.42 0.14
CA THR A 423 14.64 12.79 1.49
C THR A 423 14.23 11.73 2.51
N PRO A 424 15.21 11.01 3.10
CA PRO A 424 14.93 10.05 4.16
C PRO A 424 14.22 10.68 5.37
N PRO A 425 13.37 9.92 6.09
CA PRO A 425 12.62 10.42 7.22
C PRO A 425 13.53 11.06 8.29
N THR A 426 13.22 12.29 8.64
CA THR A 426 13.85 13.02 9.75
C THR A 426 12.81 13.32 10.82
N ILE A 427 13.11 13.02 12.07
CA ILE A 427 12.21 13.26 13.20
C ILE A 427 12.48 14.63 13.77
N PHE A 428 11.42 15.42 13.96
CA PHE A 428 11.42 16.73 14.57
C PHE A 428 10.74 16.70 15.92
N GLU A 429 11.27 17.43 16.89
CA GLU A 429 10.61 17.76 18.16
C GLU A 429 9.93 19.12 18.01
N LEU A 430 8.65 19.17 18.31
CA LEU A 430 7.83 20.37 18.37
C LEU A 430 7.67 20.78 19.84
N ASP A 431 8.38 21.83 20.26
CA ASP A 431 8.21 22.43 21.58
C ASP A 431 7.03 23.41 21.56
N LEU A 432 5.97 23.05 22.28
CA LEU A 432 4.74 23.84 22.33
C LEU A 432 4.88 25.10 23.18
N GLN A 433 5.77 25.11 24.18
CA GLN A 433 6.01 26.26 25.06
C GLN A 433 6.95 27.28 24.38
N GLY A 434 8.05 26.79 23.79
CA GLY A 434 9.02 27.60 23.06
C GLY A 434 8.56 27.97 21.65
N ASN A 435 7.46 27.38 21.14
CA ASN A 435 6.97 27.57 19.76
C ASN A 435 8.04 27.28 18.70
N THR A 436 8.89 26.28 18.93
CA THR A 436 9.98 25.90 18.03
C THR A 436 9.83 24.48 17.54
N SER A 437 10.32 24.25 16.32
CA SER A 437 10.49 22.90 15.77
C SER A 437 11.98 22.70 15.45
N ALA A 438 12.56 21.65 15.97
CA ALA A 438 13.97 21.33 15.80
C ALA A 438 14.18 19.86 15.44
N VAL A 439 15.27 19.56 14.72
CA VAL A 439 15.63 18.17 14.41
C VAL A 439 15.90 17.42 15.72
N PHE A 440 15.12 16.41 15.99
CA PHE A 440 15.33 15.47 17.09
C PHE A 440 16.27 14.34 16.66
N LYS A 441 16.00 13.70 15.51
CA LYS A 441 16.82 12.63 14.96
C LYS A 441 16.87 12.71 13.44
N ALA A 442 18.04 12.99 12.91
CA ALA A 442 18.28 12.88 11.47
C ALA A 442 18.41 11.44 11.04
N SER A 443 18.04 11.14 9.79
CA SER A 443 18.23 9.82 9.20
C SER A 443 19.72 9.48 9.08
N GLY A 444 20.06 8.22 9.35
CA GLY A 444 21.40 7.66 9.09
C GLY A 444 21.55 7.05 7.70
N ALA A 445 20.58 7.22 6.80
CA ALA A 445 20.62 6.65 5.46
C ALA A 445 21.82 7.16 4.66
N LYS A 446 22.53 6.25 4.01
CA LYS A 446 23.68 6.56 3.14
C LYS A 446 23.17 6.91 1.73
N PHE A 447 22.39 7.97 1.63
CA PHE A 447 21.82 8.46 0.38
C PHE A 447 21.93 9.99 0.33
N SER A 448 22.48 10.49 -0.78
CA SER A 448 22.74 11.93 -0.97
C SER A 448 21.49 12.60 -1.57
N SER A 449 20.56 13.04 -0.72
CA SER A 449 19.31 13.71 -1.15
C SER A 449 19.55 14.90 -2.10
N ASP A 450 20.67 15.61 -1.94
CA ASP A 450 21.04 16.80 -2.72
C ASP A 450 21.33 16.49 -4.20
N ASP A 451 21.59 15.24 -4.54
CA ASP A 451 21.84 14.83 -5.94
C ASP A 451 20.56 14.66 -6.75
N TYR A 452 19.40 14.69 -6.10
CA TYR A 452 18.11 14.40 -6.71
C TYR A 452 17.18 15.61 -6.66
N ILE A 453 16.16 15.54 -7.52
CA ILE A 453 15.06 16.49 -7.54
C ILE A 453 13.75 15.72 -7.60
N SER A 454 12.79 16.18 -6.80
CA SER A 454 11.40 15.73 -6.85
C SER A 454 10.54 16.93 -7.23
N SER A 455 9.88 16.87 -8.36
CA SER A 455 9.09 17.98 -8.90
C SER A 455 7.67 17.56 -9.21
N GLN A 456 6.73 18.47 -8.98
CA GLN A 456 5.33 18.26 -9.30
C GLN A 456 5.03 18.70 -10.72
N HIS A 457 4.34 17.87 -11.45
CA HIS A 457 3.87 18.09 -12.82
C HIS A 457 2.36 17.88 -12.86
N PHE A 458 1.70 18.49 -13.84
CA PHE A 458 0.30 18.24 -14.15
C PHE A 458 0.18 17.79 -15.59
N TYR A 459 -0.60 16.75 -15.82
CA TYR A 459 -0.93 16.28 -17.16
C TYR A 459 -2.44 16.18 -17.33
N THR A 460 -2.89 16.23 -18.56
CA THR A 460 -4.31 16.17 -18.90
C THR A 460 -4.73 14.72 -19.13
N SER A 461 -5.68 14.24 -18.35
CA SER A 461 -6.33 12.95 -18.56
C SER A 461 -7.57 13.07 -19.41
N LYS A 462 -8.16 11.92 -19.75
CA LYS A 462 -9.41 11.82 -20.50
C LYS A 462 -10.53 12.65 -19.81
N GLY A 463 -11.27 13.38 -20.61
CA GLY A 463 -12.29 14.32 -20.09
C GLY A 463 -11.72 15.69 -19.69
N GLY A 464 -10.42 15.96 -19.92
CA GLY A 464 -9.80 17.26 -19.64
C GLY A 464 -9.39 17.48 -18.18
N VAL A 465 -9.43 16.43 -17.36
CA VAL A 465 -9.08 16.52 -15.93
C VAL A 465 -7.56 16.65 -15.79
N GLN A 466 -7.10 17.60 -14.96
CA GLN A 466 -5.70 17.79 -14.63
C GLN A 466 -5.32 16.85 -13.46
N ILE A 467 -4.34 15.98 -13.71
CA ILE A 467 -3.86 15.02 -12.72
C ILE A 467 -2.47 15.44 -12.27
N PRO A 468 -2.20 15.62 -10.97
CA PRO A 468 -0.86 15.87 -10.47
C PRO A 468 -0.02 14.58 -10.50
N MET A 469 1.26 14.73 -10.76
CA MET A 469 2.24 13.65 -10.73
C MET A 469 3.55 14.16 -10.17
N MET A 470 4.09 13.47 -9.18
CA MET A 470 5.45 13.70 -8.72
C MET A 470 6.43 12.91 -9.57
N ILE A 471 7.45 13.58 -10.09
CA ILE A 471 8.55 12.95 -10.83
C ILE A 471 9.85 13.20 -10.08
N THR A 472 10.54 12.12 -9.74
CA THR A 472 11.80 12.14 -9.00
C THR A 472 12.91 11.51 -9.82
N HIS A 473 14.04 12.19 -9.94
CA HIS A 473 15.19 11.72 -10.70
C HIS A 473 16.49 12.42 -10.27
N LYS A 474 17.63 11.92 -10.73
CA LYS A 474 18.93 12.56 -10.51
C LYS A 474 19.00 13.92 -11.21
N LYS A 475 19.61 14.93 -10.58
CA LYS A 475 19.85 16.24 -11.18
C LYS A 475 20.68 16.11 -12.46
N GLY A 476 20.34 16.89 -13.47
CA GLY A 476 21.03 16.85 -14.77
C GLY A 476 20.56 15.72 -15.71
N LEU A 477 19.41 15.08 -15.42
CA LEU A 477 18.80 14.09 -16.31
C LEU A 477 18.62 14.65 -17.73
N VAL A 478 19.01 13.86 -18.74
CA VAL A 478 18.79 14.20 -20.16
C VAL A 478 17.47 13.56 -20.60
N LEU A 479 16.58 14.38 -21.15
CA LEU A 479 15.27 13.91 -21.67
C LEU A 479 15.44 13.42 -23.13
N ASP A 480 15.94 12.20 -23.30
CA ASP A 480 16.20 11.57 -24.60
C ASP A 480 15.31 10.34 -24.87
N GLY A 481 14.35 10.06 -23.98
CA GLY A 481 13.45 8.93 -24.09
C GLY A 481 14.05 7.58 -23.70
N LYS A 482 15.25 7.55 -23.10
CA LYS A 482 15.97 6.31 -22.76
C LYS A 482 16.17 6.09 -21.27
N ASN A 483 15.60 6.95 -20.41
CA ASN A 483 15.76 6.77 -18.98
C ASN A 483 14.87 5.64 -18.47
N PRO A 484 15.40 4.65 -17.75
CA PRO A 484 14.60 3.63 -17.13
C PRO A 484 13.63 4.29 -16.13
N THR A 485 12.35 4.04 -16.30
CA THR A 485 11.29 4.72 -15.55
C THR A 485 10.35 3.73 -14.93
N ILE A 486 10.10 3.89 -13.62
CA ILE A 486 8.99 3.22 -12.92
C ILE A 486 7.87 4.24 -12.72
N LEU A 487 6.72 3.95 -13.31
CA LEU A 487 5.46 4.62 -13.05
C LEU A 487 4.68 3.81 -12.02
N TYR A 488 4.52 4.35 -10.80
CA TYR A 488 3.83 3.70 -9.70
C TYR A 488 2.45 4.31 -9.48
N GLY A 489 1.42 3.47 -9.31
CA GLY A 489 0.07 3.95 -9.07
C GLY A 489 -0.74 3.08 -8.11
N TYR A 490 -1.84 3.67 -7.58
CA TYR A 490 -2.80 2.98 -6.71
C TYR A 490 -4.25 3.27 -7.14
N GLY A 491 -4.77 4.48 -6.93
CA GLY A 491 -6.05 4.98 -7.45
C GLY A 491 -7.29 4.24 -6.93
N GLY A 492 -7.53 4.30 -5.63
CA GLY A 492 -8.72 3.72 -5.01
C GLY A 492 -8.74 3.86 -3.49
N PHE A 493 -9.88 3.53 -2.90
CA PHE A 493 -10.07 3.43 -1.45
C PHE A 493 -9.80 4.73 -0.68
N ASN A 494 -9.96 5.88 -1.32
CA ASN A 494 -9.64 7.17 -0.71
C ASN A 494 -8.18 7.29 -0.22
N ILE A 495 -7.27 6.44 -0.75
CA ILE A 495 -5.86 6.43 -0.34
C ILE A 495 -5.08 7.42 -1.17
N SER A 496 -4.52 8.44 -0.50
CA SER A 496 -3.65 9.44 -1.10
C SER A 496 -2.21 8.93 -1.19
N LEU A 497 -1.59 9.07 -2.37
CA LEU A 497 -0.17 8.79 -2.55
C LEU A 497 0.63 10.08 -2.26
N THR A 498 1.06 10.23 -1.02
CA THR A 498 1.89 11.36 -0.58
C THR A 498 3.38 11.04 -0.72
N PRO A 499 4.25 12.06 -0.91
CA PRO A 499 5.69 11.86 -1.05
C PRO A 499 6.30 11.11 0.14
N SER A 500 6.94 9.97 -0.11
CA SER A 500 7.54 9.13 0.91
C SER A 500 8.84 8.49 0.41
N PHE A 501 9.87 8.50 1.25
CA PHE A 501 11.15 7.90 0.93
C PHE A 501 11.09 6.37 1.01
N SER A 502 11.65 5.73 0.00
CA SER A 502 11.86 4.28 -0.02
C SER A 502 13.33 3.98 -0.23
N ILE A 503 13.92 3.20 0.69
CA ILE A 503 15.32 2.76 0.58
C ILE A 503 15.54 1.96 -0.72
N ALA A 504 14.58 1.14 -1.12
CA ALA A 504 14.66 0.41 -2.37
C ALA A 504 14.61 1.34 -3.59
N ASN A 505 13.75 2.37 -3.57
CA ASN A 505 13.71 3.35 -4.64
C ASN A 505 14.96 4.24 -4.67
N ALA A 506 15.65 4.43 -3.54
CA ALA A 506 16.96 5.08 -3.52
C ALA A 506 17.96 4.35 -4.44
N PHE A 507 18.00 3.02 -4.40
CA PHE A 507 18.79 2.23 -5.35
C PHE A 507 18.40 2.51 -6.80
N TRP A 508 17.07 2.53 -7.10
CA TRP A 508 16.58 2.83 -8.44
C TRP A 508 17.04 4.19 -8.96
N LEU A 509 16.98 5.21 -8.10
CA LEU A 509 17.44 6.57 -8.40
C LEU A 509 18.97 6.64 -8.57
N GLU A 510 19.74 5.90 -7.76
CA GLU A 510 21.21 5.78 -7.91
C GLU A 510 21.61 5.23 -9.27
N GLN A 511 20.81 4.32 -9.81
CA GLN A 511 21.01 3.75 -11.16
C GLN A 511 20.57 4.69 -12.29
N GLY A 512 20.23 5.95 -11.97
CA GLY A 512 19.76 6.92 -12.98
C GLY A 512 18.30 6.73 -13.37
N GLY A 513 17.56 5.90 -12.64
CA GLY A 513 16.14 5.67 -12.88
C GLY A 513 15.28 6.88 -12.54
N VAL A 514 14.16 7.02 -13.25
CA VAL A 514 13.09 7.98 -12.98
C VAL A 514 12.00 7.26 -12.20
N TYR A 515 11.47 7.91 -11.15
CA TYR A 515 10.35 7.40 -10.37
C TYR A 515 9.20 8.40 -10.45
N ALA A 516 8.08 7.99 -11.03
CA ALA A 516 6.92 8.83 -11.27
C ALA A 516 5.69 8.28 -10.53
N VAL A 517 4.96 9.17 -9.82
CA VAL A 517 3.81 8.82 -9.01
C VAL A 517 2.67 9.80 -9.27
N PRO A 518 1.68 9.45 -10.10
CA PRO A 518 0.49 10.25 -10.30
C PRO A 518 -0.53 10.05 -9.17
N ASN A 519 -1.24 11.11 -8.83
CA ASN A 519 -2.33 11.13 -7.87
C ASN A 519 -3.66 10.92 -8.60
N LEU A 520 -3.98 9.65 -8.85
CA LEU A 520 -5.10 9.24 -9.69
C LEU A 520 -6.45 9.48 -9.03
N ARG A 521 -7.51 9.73 -9.82
CA ARG A 521 -8.89 9.66 -9.31
C ARG A 521 -9.12 8.31 -8.64
N GLY A 522 -9.98 8.28 -7.62
CA GLY A 522 -10.16 7.12 -6.73
C GLY A 522 -9.30 7.19 -5.47
N GLY A 523 -8.22 7.99 -5.46
CA GLY A 523 -7.49 8.39 -4.26
C GLY A 523 -8.21 9.48 -3.48
N GLY A 524 -7.59 9.94 -2.38
CA GLY A 524 -8.15 10.95 -1.47
C GLY A 524 -7.57 12.37 -1.61
N GLU A 525 -6.71 12.59 -2.60
CA GLU A 525 -5.88 13.80 -2.68
C GLU A 525 -6.69 15.10 -2.81
N TYR A 526 -7.90 15.00 -3.38
CA TYR A 526 -8.86 16.11 -3.52
C TYR A 526 -10.23 15.77 -2.91
N GLY A 527 -10.23 14.95 -1.85
CA GLY A 527 -11.38 14.61 -1.03
C GLY A 527 -12.35 13.62 -1.68
N LYS A 528 -13.57 13.58 -1.10
CA LYS A 528 -14.58 12.57 -1.46
C LYS A 528 -14.96 12.59 -2.94
N GLN A 529 -15.05 13.76 -3.57
CA GLN A 529 -15.39 13.86 -4.99
C GLN A 529 -14.32 13.23 -5.89
N TRP A 530 -13.05 13.33 -5.50
CA TRP A 530 -11.93 12.69 -6.21
C TRP A 530 -11.96 11.17 -6.05
N HIS A 531 -12.27 10.71 -4.85
CA HIS A 531 -12.47 9.29 -4.56
C HIS A 531 -13.62 8.72 -5.40
N ASP A 532 -14.81 9.32 -5.32
CA ASP A 532 -16.00 8.85 -6.01
C ASP A 532 -15.86 8.86 -7.54
N ALA A 533 -15.03 9.77 -8.08
CA ALA A 533 -14.71 9.81 -9.51
C ALA A 533 -13.89 8.60 -10.02
N GLY A 534 -13.41 7.74 -9.12
CA GLY A 534 -12.68 6.49 -9.43
C GLY A 534 -13.34 5.24 -8.89
N THR A 535 -14.63 5.28 -8.49
CA THR A 535 -15.35 4.14 -7.91
C THR A 535 -16.40 3.58 -8.85
N GLN A 536 -16.77 2.32 -8.68
CA GLN A 536 -17.86 1.62 -9.37
C GLN A 536 -17.83 1.86 -10.89
N LEU A 537 -18.92 2.41 -11.47
CA LEU A 537 -19.03 2.70 -12.91
C LEU A 537 -18.06 3.81 -13.40
N ASN A 538 -17.34 4.46 -12.49
CA ASN A 538 -16.30 5.44 -12.80
C ASN A 538 -14.88 4.84 -12.74
N LYS A 539 -14.71 3.56 -12.40
CA LYS A 539 -13.38 2.93 -12.19
C LYS A 539 -12.45 3.04 -13.40
N GLN A 540 -12.98 3.08 -14.61
CA GLN A 540 -12.18 3.27 -15.83
C GLN A 540 -11.41 4.60 -15.83
N ASN A 541 -11.90 5.63 -15.15
CA ASN A 541 -11.18 6.90 -15.02
C ASN A 541 -9.79 6.73 -14.39
N VAL A 542 -9.65 5.80 -13.45
CA VAL A 542 -8.37 5.48 -12.80
C VAL A 542 -7.37 4.92 -13.80
N PHE A 543 -7.82 4.02 -14.66
CA PHE A 543 -7.00 3.40 -15.71
C PHE A 543 -6.65 4.42 -16.80
N ASP A 544 -7.61 5.24 -17.20
CA ASP A 544 -7.40 6.33 -18.17
C ASP A 544 -6.38 7.36 -17.64
N ASP A 545 -6.45 7.71 -16.36
CA ASP A 545 -5.49 8.62 -15.71
C ASP A 545 -4.07 8.04 -15.73
N PHE A 546 -3.93 6.74 -15.46
CA PHE A 546 -2.62 6.07 -15.43
C PHE A 546 -2.03 5.87 -16.84
N ILE A 547 -2.88 5.56 -17.83
CA ILE A 547 -2.48 5.53 -19.25
C ILE A 547 -1.99 6.90 -19.68
N ALA A 548 -2.73 7.97 -19.36
CA ALA A 548 -2.32 9.34 -19.71
C ALA A 548 -1.02 9.76 -19.01
N ALA A 549 -0.74 9.27 -17.79
CA ALA A 549 0.54 9.47 -17.12
C ALA A 549 1.70 8.82 -17.90
N ALA A 550 1.50 7.58 -18.35
CA ALA A 550 2.48 6.87 -19.18
C ALA A 550 2.73 7.59 -20.49
N GLU A 551 1.67 8.01 -21.18
CA GLU A 551 1.75 8.79 -22.43
C GLU A 551 2.49 10.12 -22.19
N TYR A 552 2.17 10.86 -21.12
CA TYR A 552 2.88 12.09 -20.76
C TYR A 552 4.39 11.88 -20.59
N LEU A 553 4.81 10.82 -19.91
CA LEU A 553 6.24 10.52 -19.69
C LEU A 553 6.96 10.20 -21.01
N VAL A 554 6.28 9.53 -21.95
CA VAL A 554 6.81 9.23 -23.30
C VAL A 554 6.86 10.50 -24.14
N ASP A 555 5.78 11.27 -24.21
CA ASP A 555 5.66 12.48 -25.04
C ASP A 555 6.63 13.58 -24.61
N THR A 556 6.97 13.63 -23.31
CA THR A 556 7.94 14.59 -22.75
C THR A 556 9.37 14.06 -22.73
N ASN A 557 9.63 12.90 -23.35
CA ASN A 557 10.93 12.25 -23.46
C ASN A 557 11.61 11.90 -22.10
N TYR A 558 10.83 11.73 -21.04
CA TYR A 558 11.38 11.11 -19.83
C TYR A 558 11.80 9.67 -20.13
N THR A 559 10.98 8.96 -20.91
CA THR A 559 11.18 7.54 -21.21
C THR A 559 10.58 7.19 -22.58
N SER A 560 10.65 5.94 -22.96
CA SER A 560 9.88 5.35 -24.07
C SER A 560 9.32 4.01 -23.64
N ARG A 561 8.48 3.38 -24.48
CA ARG A 561 7.89 2.07 -24.21
C ARG A 561 8.91 1.07 -23.63
N ASP A 562 10.07 0.95 -24.27
CA ASP A 562 11.06 -0.07 -23.92
C ASP A 562 11.75 0.18 -22.57
N TYR A 563 11.70 1.41 -22.08
CA TYR A 563 12.26 1.84 -20.80
C TYR A 563 11.19 2.19 -19.74
N LEU A 564 9.90 1.91 -20.01
CA LEU A 564 8.80 2.17 -19.10
C LEU A 564 8.35 0.89 -18.40
N ALA A 565 8.46 0.88 -17.08
CA ALA A 565 7.84 -0.12 -16.20
C ALA A 565 6.65 0.49 -15.46
N ILE A 566 5.54 -0.25 -15.37
CA ILE A 566 4.41 0.10 -14.51
C ILE A 566 4.38 -0.81 -13.28
N ASN A 567 4.15 -0.22 -12.12
CA ASN A 567 4.13 -0.95 -10.84
C ASN A 567 2.95 -0.48 -9.97
N GLY A 568 2.35 -1.42 -9.26
CA GLY A 568 1.30 -1.18 -8.28
C GLY A 568 0.99 -2.43 -7.48
N ARG A 569 0.46 -2.26 -6.27
CA ARG A 569 0.15 -3.36 -5.35
C ARG A 569 -1.31 -3.29 -4.90
N SER A 570 -1.93 -4.44 -4.57
CA SER A 570 -3.32 -4.51 -4.11
C SER A 570 -4.28 -3.93 -5.17
N ASN A 571 -5.08 -2.92 -4.86
CA ASN A 571 -5.80 -2.15 -5.87
C ASN A 571 -4.88 -1.59 -6.96
N GLY A 572 -3.64 -1.19 -6.62
CA GLY A 572 -2.63 -0.83 -7.62
C GLY A 572 -2.16 -2.02 -8.48
N GLY A 573 -2.23 -3.24 -7.98
CA GLY A 573 -2.02 -4.46 -8.76
C GLY A 573 -3.13 -4.68 -9.80
N LEU A 574 -4.40 -4.44 -9.42
CA LEU A 574 -5.52 -4.37 -10.36
C LEU A 574 -5.27 -3.30 -11.43
N LEU A 575 -4.85 -2.09 -11.02
CA LEU A 575 -4.51 -1.01 -11.93
C LEU A 575 -3.51 -1.46 -13.01
N VAL A 576 -2.40 -2.08 -12.59
CA VAL A 576 -1.37 -2.59 -13.51
C VAL A 576 -1.95 -3.68 -14.42
N GLY A 577 -2.69 -4.64 -13.86
CA GLY A 577 -3.32 -5.73 -14.63
C GLY A 577 -4.31 -5.21 -15.68
N ALA A 578 -5.15 -4.24 -15.32
CA ALA A 578 -6.13 -3.64 -16.22
C ALA A 578 -5.43 -2.81 -17.34
N VAL A 579 -4.44 -1.99 -16.98
CA VAL A 579 -3.75 -1.14 -17.95
C VAL A 579 -2.89 -1.96 -18.92
N MET A 580 -2.15 -2.97 -18.46
CA MET A 580 -1.36 -3.83 -19.35
C MET A 580 -2.22 -4.66 -20.31
N THR A 581 -3.46 -4.98 -19.95
CA THR A 581 -4.39 -5.69 -20.84
C THR A 581 -5.09 -4.76 -21.82
N GLN A 582 -5.29 -3.47 -21.47
CA GLN A 582 -5.86 -2.43 -22.34
C GLN A 582 -4.84 -1.82 -23.30
N ARG A 583 -3.60 -1.56 -22.83
CA ARG A 583 -2.54 -0.87 -23.58
C ARG A 583 -1.18 -1.60 -23.49
N PRO A 584 -1.11 -2.86 -23.96
CA PRO A 584 0.15 -3.61 -23.98
C PRO A 584 1.22 -2.97 -24.88
N ASP A 585 0.82 -2.12 -25.82
CA ASP A 585 1.66 -1.38 -26.74
C ASP A 585 2.48 -0.27 -26.08
N LEU A 586 2.02 0.23 -24.94
CA LEU A 586 2.60 1.41 -24.27
C LEU A 586 3.71 1.05 -23.26
N ILE A 587 3.81 -0.22 -22.85
CA ILE A 587 4.53 -0.65 -21.65
C ILE A 587 5.57 -1.69 -22.01
N GLY A 588 6.82 -1.55 -21.54
CA GLY A 588 7.90 -2.54 -21.67
C GLY A 588 7.87 -3.60 -20.57
N VAL A 589 7.64 -3.18 -19.32
CA VAL A 589 7.65 -4.06 -18.14
C VAL A 589 6.42 -3.82 -17.27
N ALA A 590 5.75 -4.88 -16.82
CA ALA A 590 4.62 -4.81 -15.90
C ALA A 590 4.91 -5.57 -14.59
N LEU A 591 4.65 -4.91 -13.46
CA LEU A 591 4.96 -5.40 -12.11
C LEU A 591 3.70 -5.36 -11.21
N PRO A 592 2.66 -6.15 -11.50
CA PRO A 592 1.48 -6.22 -10.65
C PRO A 592 1.78 -7.03 -9.38
N GLY A 593 1.52 -6.44 -8.21
CA GLY A 593 1.73 -7.09 -6.91
C GLY A 593 0.42 -7.30 -6.16
N VAL A 594 0.20 -8.50 -5.60
CA VAL A 594 -0.94 -8.86 -4.74
C VAL A 594 -2.28 -8.27 -5.23
N GLY A 595 -2.51 -8.33 -6.55
CA GLY A 595 -3.58 -7.59 -7.21
C GLY A 595 -4.93 -8.31 -7.20
N VAL A 596 -6.02 -7.52 -7.20
CA VAL A 596 -7.39 -8.03 -7.35
C VAL A 596 -7.64 -8.27 -8.84
N MET A 597 -7.29 -9.47 -9.35
CA MET A 597 -7.26 -9.75 -10.79
C MET A 597 -8.57 -10.34 -11.34
N ASP A 598 -9.40 -10.95 -10.49
CA ASP A 598 -10.71 -11.49 -10.84
C ASP A 598 -11.80 -10.63 -10.20
N MET A 599 -12.31 -9.67 -10.98
CA MET A 599 -13.30 -8.70 -10.50
C MET A 599 -14.71 -9.29 -10.37
N LEU A 600 -14.95 -10.45 -10.96
CA LEU A 600 -16.25 -11.09 -10.85
C LEU A 600 -16.40 -11.89 -9.56
N ARG A 601 -15.27 -12.29 -8.93
CA ARG A 601 -15.29 -13.17 -7.77
C ARG A 601 -14.65 -12.59 -6.50
N TYR A 602 -13.98 -11.44 -6.56
CA TYR A 602 -13.25 -10.88 -5.41
C TYR A 602 -14.08 -10.83 -4.12
N HIS A 603 -15.38 -10.55 -4.23
CA HIS A 603 -16.31 -10.41 -3.11
C HIS A 603 -16.72 -11.73 -2.46
N THR A 604 -16.31 -12.85 -3.03
CA THR A 604 -16.57 -14.20 -2.47
C THR A 604 -15.49 -14.67 -1.51
N PHE A 605 -14.36 -13.95 -1.41
CA PHE A 605 -13.21 -14.29 -0.57
C PHE A 605 -13.07 -13.34 0.62
N THR A 606 -12.63 -13.87 1.73
CA THR A 606 -12.22 -13.13 2.94
C THR A 606 -13.10 -11.88 3.21
N ALA A 607 -12.51 -10.70 3.35
CA ALA A 607 -13.20 -9.43 3.53
C ALA A 607 -13.56 -8.72 2.20
N GLY A 608 -13.36 -9.37 1.04
CA GLY A 608 -13.52 -8.75 -0.28
C GLY A 608 -14.91 -8.15 -0.53
N ALA A 609 -15.96 -8.74 0.03
CA ALA A 609 -17.30 -8.16 -0.07
C ALA A 609 -17.41 -6.74 0.52
N GLY A 610 -16.50 -6.37 1.42
CA GLY A 610 -16.40 -5.01 1.97
C GLY A 610 -15.89 -3.97 0.98
N TRP A 611 -15.30 -4.36 -0.15
CA TRP A 611 -14.75 -3.43 -1.15
C TRP A 611 -15.77 -2.96 -2.18
N ALA A 612 -17.04 -3.30 -1.98
CA ALA A 612 -18.11 -3.01 -2.93
C ALA A 612 -18.37 -1.50 -3.13
N TYR A 613 -17.98 -0.65 -2.19
CA TYR A 613 -18.05 0.80 -2.38
C TYR A 613 -17.15 1.25 -3.54
N ASP A 614 -15.92 0.72 -3.59
CA ASP A 614 -14.98 1.07 -4.66
C ASP A 614 -15.25 0.36 -5.97
N TYR A 615 -15.73 -0.90 -5.94
CA TYR A 615 -15.79 -1.73 -7.15
C TYR A 615 -17.21 -2.03 -7.64
N GLY A 616 -18.21 -2.08 -6.75
CA GLY A 616 -19.47 -2.78 -7.02
C GLY A 616 -19.27 -4.31 -7.03
N THR A 617 -20.32 -5.08 -7.23
CA THR A 617 -20.22 -6.56 -7.33
C THR A 617 -20.87 -7.09 -8.60
N ALA A 618 -20.34 -8.20 -9.12
CA ALA A 618 -20.87 -8.83 -10.34
C ALA A 618 -22.31 -9.37 -10.19
N GLU A 619 -22.78 -9.51 -8.96
CA GLU A 619 -24.14 -9.97 -8.64
C GLU A 619 -25.14 -8.83 -8.41
N GLN A 620 -24.66 -7.57 -8.37
CA GLN A 620 -25.46 -6.40 -8.04
C GLN A 620 -26.55 -6.12 -9.09
N ASN A 621 -26.17 -6.09 -10.35
CA ASN A 621 -27.06 -5.95 -11.51
C ASN A 621 -26.31 -6.25 -12.82
N PRO A 622 -27.01 -6.43 -13.94
CA PRO A 622 -26.37 -6.74 -15.23
C PRO A 622 -25.37 -5.65 -15.71
N GLU A 623 -25.65 -4.37 -15.46
CA GLU A 623 -24.78 -3.27 -15.87
C GLU A 623 -23.43 -3.36 -15.14
N MET A 624 -23.45 -3.54 -13.82
CA MET A 624 -22.24 -3.67 -13.03
C MET A 624 -21.45 -4.93 -13.39
N PHE A 625 -22.13 -6.04 -13.67
CA PHE A 625 -21.48 -7.27 -14.15
C PHE A 625 -20.71 -7.02 -15.44
N GLU A 626 -21.34 -6.46 -16.47
CA GLU A 626 -20.68 -6.19 -17.75
C GLU A 626 -19.55 -5.19 -17.60
N TYR A 627 -19.72 -4.18 -16.72
CA TYR A 627 -18.70 -3.19 -16.44
C TYR A 627 -17.45 -3.81 -15.78
N LEU A 628 -17.64 -4.60 -14.71
CA LEU A 628 -16.56 -5.33 -14.03
C LEU A 628 -15.83 -6.29 -14.96
N LYS A 629 -16.59 -7.06 -15.75
CA LYS A 629 -16.04 -7.98 -16.74
C LYS A 629 -15.21 -7.24 -17.80
N GLY A 630 -15.62 -6.03 -18.17
CA GLY A 630 -14.96 -5.20 -19.17
C GLY A 630 -13.53 -4.80 -18.84
N TYR A 631 -13.17 -4.72 -17.55
CA TYR A 631 -11.81 -4.40 -17.12
C TYR A 631 -11.13 -5.46 -16.24
N SER A 632 -11.83 -6.52 -15.84
CA SER A 632 -11.27 -7.59 -15.02
C SER A 632 -10.04 -8.21 -15.68
N PRO A 633 -8.83 -8.13 -15.09
CA PRO A 633 -7.61 -8.58 -15.76
C PRO A 633 -7.66 -10.01 -16.25
N VAL A 634 -8.11 -10.97 -15.42
CA VAL A 634 -8.23 -12.38 -15.79
C VAL A 634 -9.10 -12.59 -17.04
N HIS A 635 -10.20 -11.82 -17.17
CA HIS A 635 -11.16 -11.97 -18.26
C HIS A 635 -10.78 -11.21 -19.54
N ASN A 636 -9.77 -10.33 -19.48
CA ASN A 636 -9.34 -9.48 -20.59
C ASN A 636 -7.99 -9.85 -21.20
N VAL A 637 -7.37 -10.94 -20.78
CA VAL A 637 -6.22 -11.52 -21.46
C VAL A 637 -6.68 -12.13 -22.80
N LYS A 638 -6.17 -11.60 -23.91
CA LYS A 638 -6.57 -12.00 -25.28
C LYS A 638 -5.50 -12.88 -25.90
N GLN A 639 -5.96 -13.90 -26.64
CA GLN A 639 -5.09 -14.76 -27.45
C GLN A 639 -4.40 -13.93 -28.55
N GLY A 640 -3.12 -14.17 -28.76
CA GLY A 640 -2.37 -13.56 -29.86
C GLY A 640 -1.90 -12.13 -29.61
N VAL A 641 -2.01 -11.62 -28.39
CA VAL A 641 -1.47 -10.32 -27.98
C VAL A 641 -0.05 -10.50 -27.42
N GLN A 642 0.85 -9.59 -27.76
CA GLN A 642 2.18 -9.51 -27.17
C GLN A 642 2.11 -8.63 -25.90
N TYR A 643 2.08 -9.27 -24.75
CA TYR A 643 2.09 -8.57 -23.48
C TYR A 643 3.52 -8.14 -23.08
N PRO A 644 3.68 -7.09 -22.25
CA PRO A 644 4.99 -6.68 -21.75
C PRO A 644 5.65 -7.79 -20.94
N ALA A 645 6.97 -7.71 -20.72
CA ALA A 645 7.64 -8.55 -19.76
C ALA A 645 6.99 -8.37 -18.38
N THR A 646 6.46 -9.44 -17.81
CA THR A 646 5.59 -9.36 -16.63
C THR A 646 6.13 -10.21 -15.50
N MET A 647 6.27 -9.60 -14.31
CA MET A 647 6.51 -10.34 -13.07
C MET A 647 5.43 -10.03 -12.05
N ILE A 648 4.50 -10.95 -11.90
CA ILE A 648 3.45 -10.93 -10.88
C ILE A 648 4.07 -11.30 -9.53
N THR A 649 3.74 -10.58 -8.46
CA THR A 649 4.20 -10.91 -7.10
C THR A 649 3.02 -11.14 -6.18
N THR A 650 3.08 -12.18 -5.34
CA THR A 650 2.05 -12.49 -4.33
C THR A 650 2.65 -13.25 -3.15
N GLY A 651 1.90 -13.38 -2.05
CA GLY A 651 2.22 -14.21 -0.91
C GLY A 651 1.27 -15.41 -0.83
N ASP A 652 1.76 -16.58 -0.43
CA ASP A 652 0.95 -17.80 -0.32
C ASP A 652 -0.03 -17.79 0.87
N HIS A 653 0.18 -16.89 1.84
CA HIS A 653 -0.66 -16.69 3.03
C HIS A 653 -1.42 -15.36 2.99
N ASP A 654 -1.58 -14.76 1.81
CA ASP A 654 -2.33 -13.51 1.65
C ASP A 654 -3.84 -13.76 1.83
N ASP A 655 -4.34 -13.46 3.03
CA ASP A 655 -5.74 -13.58 3.40
C ASP A 655 -6.51 -12.24 3.31
N ARG A 656 -5.90 -11.23 2.68
CA ARG A 656 -6.54 -9.98 2.28
C ARG A 656 -6.96 -10.04 0.82
N VAL A 657 -6.02 -10.20 -0.10
CA VAL A 657 -6.25 -10.45 -1.52
C VAL A 657 -5.72 -11.84 -1.84
N VAL A 658 -6.62 -12.81 -1.85
CA VAL A 658 -6.24 -14.23 -1.98
C VAL A 658 -5.31 -14.48 -3.17
N PRO A 659 -4.27 -15.31 -3.03
CA PRO A 659 -3.28 -15.56 -4.08
C PRO A 659 -3.88 -16.06 -5.40
N ALA A 660 -5.06 -16.70 -5.33
CA ALA A 660 -5.82 -17.19 -6.48
C ALA A 660 -6.01 -16.12 -7.58
N HIS A 661 -6.19 -14.85 -7.21
CA HIS A 661 -6.25 -13.76 -8.19
C HIS A 661 -4.99 -13.72 -9.06
N SER A 662 -3.82 -13.72 -8.42
CA SER A 662 -2.53 -13.72 -9.10
C SER A 662 -2.26 -15.02 -9.85
N PHE A 663 -2.66 -16.17 -9.29
CA PHE A 663 -2.47 -17.48 -9.91
C PHE A 663 -3.26 -17.61 -11.22
N LYS A 664 -4.55 -17.25 -11.19
CA LYS A 664 -5.40 -17.26 -12.38
C LYS A 664 -4.87 -16.30 -13.47
N PHE A 665 -4.47 -15.09 -13.06
CA PHE A 665 -3.96 -14.10 -14.02
C PHE A 665 -2.66 -14.55 -14.68
N ALA A 666 -1.73 -15.12 -13.91
CA ALA A 666 -0.49 -15.71 -14.45
C ALA A 666 -0.79 -16.83 -15.44
N SER A 667 -1.72 -17.73 -15.08
CA SER A 667 -2.13 -18.87 -15.92
C SER A 667 -2.74 -18.41 -17.25
N GLU A 668 -3.61 -17.38 -17.21
CA GLU A 668 -4.21 -16.81 -18.42
C GLU A 668 -3.16 -16.13 -19.32
N LEU A 669 -2.25 -15.35 -18.74
CA LEU A 669 -1.18 -14.71 -19.48
C LEU A 669 -0.25 -15.72 -20.11
N GLN A 670 0.24 -16.71 -19.38
CA GLN A 670 1.13 -17.79 -19.88
C GLN A 670 0.47 -18.58 -21.02
N ALA A 671 -0.83 -18.84 -20.92
CA ALA A 671 -1.58 -19.58 -21.95
C ALA A 671 -1.84 -18.79 -23.22
N LYS A 672 -1.85 -17.46 -23.19
CA LYS A 672 -2.30 -16.59 -24.31
C LYS A 672 -1.23 -15.64 -24.83
N GLN A 673 -0.08 -15.49 -24.17
CA GLN A 673 1.05 -14.71 -24.64
C GLN A 673 1.50 -15.20 -26.02
N SER A 674 1.66 -14.28 -26.98
CA SER A 674 2.17 -14.58 -28.32
C SER A 674 3.56 -14.01 -28.60
N GLY A 675 4.05 -13.14 -27.73
CA GLY A 675 5.38 -12.55 -27.81
C GLY A 675 6.45 -13.37 -27.09
N GLU A 676 7.68 -12.90 -27.12
CA GLU A 676 8.85 -13.55 -26.51
C GLU A 676 9.10 -13.09 -25.06
N ASN A 677 8.32 -12.11 -24.59
CA ASN A 677 8.48 -11.55 -23.26
C ASN A 677 8.11 -12.56 -22.16
N PRO A 678 8.89 -12.66 -21.07
CA PRO A 678 8.61 -13.56 -19.97
C PRO A 678 7.34 -13.14 -19.20
N ILE A 679 6.56 -14.16 -18.81
CA ILE A 679 5.43 -14.02 -17.90
C ILE A 679 5.74 -14.86 -16.65
N LEU A 680 6.20 -14.22 -15.61
CA LEU A 680 6.63 -14.86 -14.37
C LEU A 680 5.67 -14.55 -13.22
N ILE A 681 5.61 -15.48 -12.27
CA ILE A 681 4.94 -15.24 -11.00
C ILE A 681 5.91 -15.60 -9.86
N ARG A 682 6.23 -14.62 -9.02
CA ARG A 682 7.03 -14.77 -7.83
C ARG A 682 6.14 -14.89 -6.61
N ILE A 683 6.07 -16.08 -6.05
CA ILE A 683 5.20 -16.38 -4.91
C ILE A 683 6.08 -16.48 -3.67
N GLU A 684 5.93 -15.52 -2.76
CA GLU A 684 6.62 -15.54 -1.47
C GLU A 684 5.92 -16.54 -0.54
N THR A 685 6.69 -17.51 -0.03
CA THR A 685 6.18 -18.51 0.93
C THR A 685 6.20 -17.97 2.36
N ASN A 686 5.25 -18.36 3.19
CA ASN A 686 5.05 -17.84 4.55
C ASN A 686 4.99 -16.30 4.54
N ALA A 687 4.18 -15.73 3.64
CA ALA A 687 4.00 -14.29 3.51
C ALA A 687 2.56 -13.93 3.16
N GLY A 688 2.03 -12.88 3.80
CA GLY A 688 0.72 -12.32 3.56
C GLY A 688 0.74 -11.14 2.58
N HIS A 689 -0.15 -10.16 2.80
CA HIS A 689 -0.33 -9.00 1.91
C HIS A 689 0.84 -8.01 1.90
N GLY A 690 1.81 -8.16 2.80
CA GLY A 690 3.04 -7.36 2.87
C GLY A 690 3.32 -6.76 4.24
N ALA A 691 2.31 -6.58 5.11
CA ALA A 691 2.54 -6.13 6.48
C ALA A 691 3.37 -7.17 7.26
N GLY A 692 4.34 -6.68 8.04
CA GLY A 692 5.18 -7.56 8.86
C GLY A 692 6.19 -8.42 8.09
N THR A 693 6.35 -8.21 6.79
CA THR A 693 7.35 -8.92 5.98
C THR A 693 8.76 -8.67 6.53
N PRO A 694 9.57 -9.71 6.77
CA PRO A 694 10.96 -9.58 7.22
C PRO A 694 11.81 -8.71 6.28
N VAL A 695 12.70 -7.90 6.84
CA VAL A 695 13.59 -7.01 6.06
C VAL A 695 14.40 -7.79 5.02
N SER A 696 14.89 -8.98 5.36
CA SER A 696 15.63 -9.86 4.42
C SER A 696 14.80 -10.23 3.19
N LYS A 697 13.51 -10.55 3.37
CA LYS A 697 12.58 -10.86 2.27
C LYS A 697 12.23 -9.61 1.45
N ILE A 698 12.08 -8.45 2.09
CA ILE A 698 11.83 -7.17 1.38
C ILE A 698 13.01 -6.84 0.46
N ILE A 699 14.23 -6.97 0.95
CA ILE A 699 15.45 -6.71 0.16
C ILE A 699 15.51 -7.65 -1.05
N GLU A 700 15.25 -8.93 -0.86
CA GLU A 700 15.26 -9.92 -1.93
C GLU A 700 14.17 -9.65 -2.98
N GLN A 701 12.94 -9.34 -2.55
CA GLN A 701 11.85 -8.99 -3.46
C GLN A 701 12.17 -7.75 -4.32
N HIS A 702 12.83 -6.74 -3.74
CA HIS A 702 13.24 -5.56 -4.49
C HIS A 702 14.43 -5.85 -5.44
N ALA A 703 15.36 -6.68 -5.03
CA ALA A 703 16.45 -7.12 -5.90
C ALA A 703 15.91 -7.89 -7.12
N ASP A 704 14.96 -8.80 -6.89
CA ASP A 704 14.27 -9.54 -7.95
C ASP A 704 13.52 -8.60 -8.90
N LYS A 705 12.77 -7.65 -8.35
CA LYS A 705 11.99 -6.69 -9.11
C LYS A 705 12.88 -5.80 -9.99
N PHE A 706 13.93 -5.21 -9.44
CA PHE A 706 14.78 -4.29 -10.19
C PHE A 706 15.67 -5.02 -11.20
N SER A 707 16.19 -6.20 -10.86
CA SER A 707 16.95 -7.00 -11.81
C SER A 707 16.09 -7.43 -13.00
N PHE A 708 14.88 -7.93 -12.75
CA PHE A 708 13.93 -8.25 -13.80
C PHE A 708 13.61 -7.02 -14.67
N THR A 709 13.40 -5.85 -14.05
CA THR A 709 13.06 -4.62 -14.76
C THR A 709 14.19 -4.16 -15.66
N PHE A 710 15.41 -4.00 -15.15
CA PHE A 710 16.56 -3.59 -15.97
C PHE A 710 16.87 -4.59 -17.08
N PHE A 711 16.84 -5.89 -16.77
CA PHE A 711 17.14 -6.93 -17.73
C PHE A 711 16.17 -6.91 -18.91
N ASN A 712 14.86 -6.77 -18.65
CA ASN A 712 13.84 -6.71 -19.69
C ASN A 712 13.73 -5.33 -20.39
N MET A 713 14.42 -4.30 -19.87
CA MET A 713 14.68 -3.04 -20.58
C MET A 713 15.93 -3.10 -21.47
N GLY A 714 16.61 -4.26 -21.56
CA GLY A 714 17.76 -4.50 -22.41
C GLY A 714 19.11 -4.13 -21.79
N PHE A 715 19.20 -3.97 -20.47
CA PHE A 715 20.46 -3.72 -19.77
C PHE A 715 21.18 -5.04 -19.48
N ASN A 716 22.32 -5.28 -20.09
CA ASN A 716 23.20 -6.43 -19.82
C ASN A 716 24.11 -6.22 -18.59
N GLU A 717 24.26 -4.96 -18.17
CA GLU A 717 24.97 -4.53 -16.97
C GLU A 717 24.21 -3.35 -16.32
N LEU A 718 24.46 -3.08 -15.08
CA LEU A 718 23.83 -1.96 -14.39
C LEU A 718 24.27 -0.61 -15.00
N PRO A 719 23.35 0.37 -15.17
CA PRO A 719 23.65 1.70 -15.72
C PRO A 719 24.76 2.43 -14.95
N VAL A 720 24.84 2.22 -13.64
CA VAL A 720 25.91 2.75 -12.80
C VAL A 720 26.59 1.60 -12.07
N THR A 721 27.91 1.49 -12.19
CA THR A 721 28.69 0.47 -11.48
C THR A 721 28.51 0.67 -9.98
N VAL A 722 28.11 -0.39 -9.31
CA VAL A 722 28.04 -0.43 -7.85
C VAL A 722 29.47 -0.73 -7.36
N GLU A 723 30.13 0.26 -6.74
CA GLU A 723 31.40 0.02 -6.03
C GLU A 723 31.11 -0.84 -4.80
N GLU A 724 31.98 -1.85 -4.56
CA GLU A 724 31.87 -2.81 -3.46
C GLU A 724 32.03 -2.16 -2.07
#